data_03325bc4b37abab57985e6891c3b6cd3
#
_entry.id   03325bc4b37abab57985e6891c3b6cd3
#
_cell.length_a   1.000
_cell.length_b   1.000
_cell.length_c   1.000
_cell.angle_alpha   90.00
_cell.angle_beta   90.00
_cell.angle_gamma   90.00
#
_symmetry.space_group_name_H-M   'P 1'
#
loop_
_entity.id
_entity.type
_entity.pdbx_description
1 polymer ?
#
loop_
_entity_poly.entity_id
_entity_poly.type
_entity_poly.pdbx_seq_one_letter_code
_entity_poly.pdbx_strand_id
1 'polypeptide(L)'
;MKRVITILGAVSAAAALLASCGGNSPATAVDSTGHKCYSGIYPHLAYYNSQGECGTGAVVPWQNDLWVITYSPHMPFGSDDKLYQITPDLTETARPESIGGTPANRMIHLPSNQLFIGPYAIDADKNVRVLEWEKVPGRHTGMAAHLTDPENRILLATMEAGFYDIDVHTLEAVELYKDGNQKRKEGFKGELCTLFPGYHGKGFYSGQGVAVFSNNGEESELAQRQFDIPSGCLAEWDGKDWKVVRRNQFTEITGPGGIYGNPNPGTDPIWALGWDYRSVILAIREAGKGWSYYRLPKASFAYDGAHGWNTEWPRIRNVGNEGETELLMTMHGMFWHFPETFTTANSAGIRPRGAYLKVIGDFTNWNGRLVFGCDDSAQSEFLNKRKQKGRIGGPGQSNSNLWFGTPETPDNVGPVTAAGSVWLRDNVKAGEPSDAFLFNGWDNRCAWVANRSANDTEITFEIDKAGNGQWSEFRKVSVPAGSSLFVPFEPTDDAVWIRAVSSADIVSDLTFVLAEQETRDTEPDPMFKGIATLKENADSKGFMYGLPNQRRALGILASTADGEQYYELDGEMNMRAKTDDETADYIRDKFAIPHGVVEVDEGSVLIVDAKGRRWRLPLGADGYAEKIAGDEVRICREVATERDLLSLCGTFYELPAENADGYAKVRPVCSHNYVINDYASYRGMMMFTGIDHSAAKGNPHIVFSEDGKAAVWAGAIDDLWKMGKPTGHGGPLVDTEVKAGVPSDPFLIGFYDRRDMYLSHSGSGSVTFKVEVDPSGDGQWFTYGEYEVAAGQTVEHRFPRAFQARWIRVTTSEDTKATALFEYR
;
A
#
# COMPACT_ATOMS: atom_id res chain seq x y z
N MET A 1 10.69 11.08 -68.68
CA MET A 1 11.91 10.44 -68.18
C MET A 1 12.13 10.89 -66.73
N LYS A 2 11.73 10.05 -65.81
CA LYS A 2 11.86 10.32 -64.36
C LYS A 2 13.17 9.69 -63.88
N ARG A 3 14.05 10.48 -63.25
CA ARG A 3 15.17 9.97 -62.48
C ARG A 3 14.77 9.89 -61.01
N VAL A 4 14.78 8.67 -60.51
CA VAL A 4 14.63 8.37 -59.08
C VAL A 4 16.02 8.48 -58.46
N ILE A 5 16.19 9.33 -57.49
CA ILE A 5 17.40 9.39 -56.65
C ILE A 5 17.07 8.64 -55.36
N THR A 6 17.68 7.47 -55.19
CA THR A 6 17.62 6.69 -53.96
C THR A 6 18.72 7.20 -53.02
N ILE A 7 18.31 7.81 -51.90
CA ILE A 7 19.20 8.12 -50.80
C ILE A 7 19.13 6.94 -49.81
N LEU A 8 20.20 6.15 -49.71
CA LEU A 8 20.42 5.21 -48.64
C LEU A 8 20.87 6.01 -47.42
N GLY A 9 19.99 6.22 -46.46
CA GLY A 9 20.35 6.63 -45.13
C GLY A 9 20.66 5.39 -44.30
N ALA A 10 21.90 5.23 -43.89
CA ALA A 10 22.27 4.23 -42.89
C ALA A 10 21.72 4.65 -41.52
N VAL A 11 20.68 3.98 -41.08
CA VAL A 11 20.22 4.08 -39.67
C VAL A 11 21.10 3.10 -38.88
N SER A 12 22.04 3.64 -38.15
CA SER A 12 22.74 2.90 -37.09
C SER A 12 21.76 2.67 -35.94
N ALA A 13 21.12 1.53 -35.92
CA ALA A 13 20.39 1.08 -34.74
C ALA A 13 21.42 0.71 -33.66
N ALA A 14 21.68 1.63 -32.76
CA ALA A 14 22.26 1.30 -31.48
C ALA A 14 21.18 0.60 -30.67
N ALA A 15 21.15 -0.73 -30.73
CA ALA A 15 20.38 -1.53 -29.79
C ALA A 15 21.07 -1.38 -28.43
N ALA A 16 20.54 -0.47 -27.60
CA ALA A 16 20.84 -0.46 -26.18
C ALA A 16 20.19 -1.72 -25.62
N LEU A 17 21.00 -2.71 -25.32
CA LEU A 17 20.61 -3.87 -24.52
C LEU A 17 20.34 -3.33 -23.11
N LEU A 18 19.06 -3.07 -22.81
CA LEU A 18 18.56 -2.83 -21.47
C LEU A 18 18.70 -4.14 -20.69
N ALA A 19 19.81 -4.30 -20.00
CA ALA A 19 19.90 -5.28 -18.94
C ALA A 19 19.04 -4.76 -17.78
N SER A 20 17.77 -5.20 -17.73
CA SER A 20 16.93 -4.96 -16.55
C SER A 20 17.57 -5.70 -15.37
N CYS A 21 17.62 -5.08 -14.20
CA CYS A 21 17.89 -5.77 -12.93
C CYS A 21 16.77 -6.77 -12.54
N GLY A 22 16.02 -7.26 -13.48
CA GLY A 22 14.95 -8.23 -13.25
C GLY A 22 14.85 -9.16 -14.45
N GLY A 23 15.55 -10.30 -14.41
CA GLY A 23 15.40 -11.36 -15.40
C GLY A 23 16.73 -12.01 -15.78
N ASN A 24 16.99 -13.19 -15.23
CA ASN A 24 17.96 -14.21 -15.68
C ASN A 24 19.30 -13.75 -16.29
N SER A 25 20.06 -12.92 -15.59
CA SER A 25 21.49 -12.78 -15.83
C SER A 25 22.27 -13.12 -14.58
N PRO A 26 23.33 -13.94 -14.67
CA PRO A 26 24.14 -14.25 -13.52
C PRO A 26 24.94 -13.02 -13.10
N ALA A 27 24.63 -12.55 -11.91
CA ALA A 27 25.56 -12.05 -10.92
C ALA A 27 26.46 -10.86 -11.26
N THR A 28 25.90 -9.68 -11.42
CA THR A 28 26.58 -8.48 -10.93
C THR A 28 25.59 -7.59 -10.22
N ALA A 29 25.85 -7.25 -8.96
CA ALA A 29 25.17 -6.18 -8.26
C ALA A 29 25.51 -4.79 -8.86
N VAL A 30 26.05 -4.76 -10.07
CA VAL A 30 26.48 -3.55 -10.78
C VAL A 30 25.80 -3.57 -12.13
N ASP A 31 25.03 -2.54 -12.45
CA ASP A 31 24.34 -2.41 -13.73
C ASP A 31 25.25 -1.84 -14.85
N SER A 32 24.68 -1.55 -16.01
CA SER A 32 25.42 -0.97 -17.15
C SER A 32 25.96 0.43 -16.90
N THR A 33 25.51 1.13 -15.86
CA THR A 33 26.03 2.46 -15.44
C THR A 33 27.21 2.35 -14.48
N GLY A 34 27.52 1.15 -13.98
CA GLY A 34 28.59 0.91 -13.02
C GLY A 34 28.17 1.08 -11.56
N HIS A 35 26.89 1.37 -11.29
CA HIS A 35 26.35 1.52 -9.94
C HIS A 35 25.81 0.20 -9.40
N LYS A 36 25.96 -0.02 -8.08
CA LYS A 36 25.30 -1.14 -7.39
C LYS A 36 23.79 -0.98 -7.44
N CYS A 37 23.08 -2.07 -7.75
CA CYS A 37 21.64 -2.10 -7.89
C CYS A 37 21.08 -3.39 -7.30
N TYR A 38 20.07 -3.30 -6.45
CA TYR A 38 19.39 -4.42 -5.81
C TYR A 38 17.89 -4.35 -6.13
N SER A 39 17.42 -5.24 -6.99
CA SER A 39 15.99 -5.29 -7.41
C SER A 39 15.45 -3.94 -7.90
N GLY A 40 16.24 -3.18 -8.64
CA GLY A 40 15.86 -1.86 -9.16
C GLY A 40 16.11 -0.70 -8.20
N ILE A 41 16.71 -0.93 -7.05
CA ILE A 41 17.05 0.11 -6.07
C ILE A 41 18.55 0.38 -6.11
N TYR A 42 18.91 1.65 -6.27
CA TYR A 42 20.29 2.15 -6.28
C TYR A 42 20.59 2.79 -4.92
N PRO A 43 21.39 2.16 -4.04
CA PRO A 43 21.61 2.67 -2.68
C PRO A 43 22.17 4.08 -2.61
N HIS A 44 22.97 4.49 -3.61
CA HIS A 44 23.57 5.83 -3.66
C HIS A 44 22.55 6.95 -3.92
N LEU A 45 21.37 6.63 -4.51
CA LEU A 45 20.27 7.58 -4.76
C LEU A 45 19.34 7.78 -3.56
N ALA A 46 19.69 7.26 -2.38
CA ALA A 46 18.83 7.42 -1.21
C ALA A 46 18.81 8.89 -0.73
N TYR A 47 17.60 9.42 -0.55
CA TYR A 47 17.37 10.81 -0.20
C TYR A 47 17.68 11.12 1.26
N TYR A 48 17.88 12.41 1.51
CA TYR A 48 17.86 13.00 2.83
C TYR A 48 16.44 13.49 3.15
N ASN A 49 15.92 13.08 4.29
CA ASN A 49 14.72 13.64 4.91
C ASN A 49 15.07 14.07 6.32
N SER A 50 14.63 15.25 6.72
CA SER A 50 14.97 15.81 8.03
C SER A 50 14.18 15.21 9.19
N GLN A 51 13.14 14.42 8.90
CA GLN A 51 12.27 13.77 9.90
C GLN A 51 12.05 12.29 9.57
N GLY A 52 11.70 11.52 10.59
CA GLY A 52 11.47 10.09 10.44
C GLY A 52 10.17 9.68 9.73
N GLU A 53 9.17 10.56 9.70
CA GLU A 53 7.89 10.34 9.02
C GLU A 53 7.78 11.22 7.79
N CYS A 54 8.49 10.86 6.75
CA CYS A 54 8.45 11.58 5.49
C CYS A 54 8.99 10.70 4.36
N GLY A 55 8.70 11.08 3.14
CA GLY A 55 9.02 10.28 1.98
C GLY A 55 9.29 11.12 0.74
N THR A 56 9.00 10.55 -0.40
CA THR A 56 9.09 11.21 -1.70
C THR A 56 7.83 12.04 -1.94
N GLY A 57 7.97 13.35 -2.07
CA GLY A 57 6.86 14.25 -2.34
C GLY A 57 6.43 14.25 -3.81
N ALA A 58 7.40 14.28 -4.72
CA ALA A 58 7.15 14.24 -6.17
C ALA A 58 8.36 13.72 -6.94
N VAL A 59 8.11 13.09 -8.09
CA VAL A 59 9.11 12.59 -9.03
C VAL A 59 8.70 13.03 -10.44
N VAL A 60 9.47 13.88 -11.11
CA VAL A 60 9.07 14.48 -12.40
C VAL A 60 10.24 14.52 -13.38
N PRO A 61 10.11 13.94 -14.57
CA PRO A 61 11.05 14.16 -15.67
C PRO A 61 10.92 15.59 -16.20
N TRP A 62 12.04 16.30 -16.28
CA TRP A 62 12.08 17.62 -16.88
C TRP A 62 13.43 17.87 -17.53
N GLN A 63 13.44 18.25 -18.79
CA GLN A 63 14.63 18.53 -19.60
C GLN A 63 15.69 17.41 -19.53
N ASN A 64 15.26 16.19 -19.78
CA ASN A 64 15.99 14.91 -19.73
C ASN A 64 16.44 14.43 -18.35
N ASP A 65 16.42 15.28 -17.34
CA ASP A 65 16.75 14.88 -15.96
C ASP A 65 15.50 14.50 -15.18
N LEU A 66 15.71 13.73 -14.11
CA LEU A 66 14.69 13.42 -13.15
C LEU A 66 14.81 14.37 -11.96
N TRP A 67 13.73 15.07 -11.64
CA TRP A 67 13.63 15.96 -10.50
C TRP A 67 12.81 15.32 -9.39
N VAL A 68 13.38 15.34 -8.19
CA VAL A 68 12.79 14.69 -7.03
C VAL A 68 12.80 15.64 -5.86
N ILE A 69 11.69 15.69 -5.14
CA ILE A 69 11.58 16.42 -3.89
C ILE A 69 11.17 15.48 -2.77
N THR A 70 11.86 15.59 -1.64
CA THR A 70 11.45 14.95 -0.38
C THR A 70 10.68 15.94 0.48
N TYR A 71 9.99 15.48 1.52
CA TYR A 71 9.19 16.38 2.36
C TYR A 71 9.22 16.00 3.83
N SER A 72 9.10 17.03 4.66
CA SER A 72 8.82 16.92 6.09
C SER A 72 7.38 17.34 6.36
N PRO A 73 6.49 16.46 6.79
CA PRO A 73 5.05 16.73 6.87
C PRO A 73 4.67 17.80 7.91
N HIS A 74 5.56 18.16 8.81
CA HIS A 74 5.25 19.05 9.93
C HIS A 74 5.92 20.44 9.83
N MET A 75 6.54 20.78 8.70
CA MET A 75 7.35 21.97 8.54
C MET A 75 6.73 22.98 7.55
N PRO A 76 5.75 23.83 7.98
CA PRO A 76 5.01 24.73 7.09
C PRO A 76 5.84 25.95 6.59
N PHE A 77 7.03 26.18 7.15
CA PHE A 77 7.94 27.28 6.81
C PHE A 77 9.30 26.78 6.36
N GLY A 78 9.34 25.62 5.69
CA GLY A 78 10.54 24.99 5.18
C GLY A 78 11.18 24.00 6.15
N SER A 79 12.07 23.19 5.61
CA SER A 79 12.81 22.14 6.31
C SER A 79 14.21 21.99 5.71
N ASP A 80 15.01 21.04 6.25
CA ASP A 80 16.31 20.69 5.67
C ASP A 80 16.20 19.72 4.47
N ASP A 81 15.00 19.35 4.07
CA ASP A 81 14.76 18.50 2.91
C ASP A 81 15.22 19.17 1.62
N LYS A 82 15.59 18.35 0.64
CA LYS A 82 16.26 18.82 -0.56
C LYS A 82 15.42 18.59 -1.81
N LEU A 83 15.67 19.45 -2.79
CA LEU A 83 15.38 19.21 -4.19
C LEU A 83 16.59 18.50 -4.82
N TYR A 84 16.35 17.39 -5.51
CA TYR A 84 17.37 16.62 -6.21
C TYR A 84 17.18 16.70 -7.71
N GLN A 85 18.30 16.77 -8.42
CA GLN A 85 18.41 16.61 -9.87
C GLN A 85 19.22 15.33 -10.13
N ILE A 86 18.67 14.41 -10.90
CA ILE A 86 19.31 13.14 -11.27
C ILE A 86 19.46 13.11 -12.79
N THR A 87 20.68 13.00 -13.26
CA THR A 87 20.99 12.91 -14.70
C THR A 87 20.84 11.48 -15.23
N PRO A 88 20.75 11.28 -16.56
CA PRO A 88 20.54 9.95 -17.14
C PRO A 88 21.58 8.88 -16.78
N ASP A 89 22.79 9.29 -16.38
CA ASP A 89 23.85 8.42 -15.88
C ASP A 89 23.73 8.11 -14.38
N LEU A 90 22.60 8.46 -13.74
CA LEU A 90 22.29 8.28 -12.32
C LEU A 90 23.21 9.07 -11.38
N THR A 91 23.76 10.19 -11.84
CA THR A 91 24.43 11.16 -10.97
C THR A 91 23.39 12.03 -10.26
N GLU A 92 23.35 11.94 -8.93
CA GLU A 92 22.45 12.73 -8.08
C GLU A 92 23.13 14.02 -7.61
N THR A 93 22.43 15.12 -7.72
CA THR A 93 22.85 16.41 -7.20
C THR A 93 21.76 17.02 -6.33
N ALA A 94 22.05 17.23 -5.05
CA ALA A 94 21.21 18.05 -4.19
C ALA A 94 21.35 19.52 -4.60
N ARG A 95 20.24 20.17 -4.94
CA ARG A 95 20.27 21.55 -5.44
C ARG A 95 20.58 22.54 -4.31
N PRO A 96 21.48 23.51 -4.53
CA PRO A 96 21.86 24.50 -3.51
C PRO A 96 20.71 25.46 -3.17
N GLU A 97 19.72 25.62 -4.07
CA GLU A 97 18.54 26.46 -3.88
C GLU A 97 17.51 25.86 -2.90
N SER A 98 17.74 24.65 -2.40
CA SER A 98 16.80 23.93 -1.54
C SER A 98 16.48 24.69 -0.26
N ILE A 99 15.18 24.93 -0.02
CA ILE A 99 14.64 25.56 1.21
C ILE A 99 13.66 24.64 1.95
N GLY A 100 13.57 23.37 1.57
CA GLY A 100 12.70 22.35 2.08
C GLY A 100 11.87 21.68 0.99
N GLY A 101 11.07 20.70 1.37
CA GLY A 101 10.22 19.95 0.51
C GLY A 101 8.74 20.00 0.90
N THR A 102 7.87 19.57 0.00
CA THR A 102 6.43 19.47 0.23
C THR A 102 5.84 18.21 -0.39
N PRO A 103 4.74 17.65 0.16
CA PRO A 103 4.11 16.50 -0.43
C PRO A 103 3.37 16.85 -1.72
N ALA A 104 3.53 16.03 -2.73
CA ALA A 104 2.69 15.93 -3.93
C ALA A 104 2.53 17.18 -4.83
N ASN A 105 3.18 18.27 -4.52
CA ASN A 105 3.03 19.54 -5.21
C ASN A 105 3.91 19.60 -6.47
N ARG A 106 3.33 19.41 -7.67
CA ARG A 106 4.01 19.56 -8.96
C ARG A 106 3.04 19.81 -10.10
N MET A 107 3.51 20.56 -11.08
CA MET A 107 2.83 20.87 -12.32
C MET A 107 3.84 21.26 -13.40
N ILE A 108 3.67 20.81 -14.63
CA ILE A 108 4.37 21.36 -15.78
C ILE A 108 3.47 22.42 -16.43
N HIS A 109 3.87 23.65 -16.32
CA HIS A 109 3.14 24.77 -16.90
C HIS A 109 3.63 25.02 -18.33
N LEU A 110 2.92 24.46 -19.31
CA LEU A 110 3.29 24.50 -20.73
C LEU A 110 3.43 25.92 -21.29
N PRO A 111 2.52 26.89 -21.00
CA PRO A 111 2.65 28.24 -21.56
C PRO A 111 3.96 28.94 -21.20
N SER A 112 4.47 28.78 -19.99
CA SER A 112 5.75 29.38 -19.56
C SER A 112 6.95 28.44 -19.70
N ASN A 113 6.71 27.19 -20.14
CA ASN A 113 7.76 26.16 -20.26
C ASN A 113 8.57 25.96 -18.98
N GLN A 114 7.86 25.73 -17.85
CA GLN A 114 8.45 25.55 -16.51
C GLN A 114 7.86 24.35 -15.80
N LEU A 115 8.69 23.66 -15.02
CA LEU A 115 8.28 22.74 -13.98
C LEU A 115 8.12 23.48 -12.66
N PHE A 116 6.93 23.38 -12.05
CA PHE A 116 6.69 23.75 -10.66
C PHE A 116 6.70 22.47 -9.82
N ILE A 117 7.58 22.38 -8.82
CA ILE A 117 7.75 21.24 -7.94
C ILE A 117 8.09 21.71 -6.54
N GLY A 118 7.23 21.45 -5.57
CA GLY A 118 7.36 22.05 -4.24
C GLY A 118 7.36 23.58 -4.33
N PRO A 119 8.28 24.26 -3.62
CA PRO A 119 8.43 25.71 -3.70
C PRO A 119 9.32 26.16 -4.87
N TYR A 120 9.59 25.30 -5.85
CA TYR A 120 10.55 25.58 -6.92
C TYR A 120 9.86 25.73 -8.27
N ALA A 121 10.32 26.72 -9.05
CA ALA A 121 10.00 26.87 -10.46
C ALA A 121 11.31 26.66 -11.27
N ILE A 122 11.31 25.68 -12.16
CA ILE A 122 12.48 25.25 -12.92
C ILE A 122 12.22 25.50 -14.40
N ASP A 123 13.05 26.35 -15.03
CA ASP A 123 12.92 26.69 -16.44
C ASP A 123 13.51 25.60 -17.37
N ALA A 124 13.42 25.84 -18.68
CA ALA A 124 13.93 24.92 -19.70
C ALA A 124 15.47 24.81 -19.70
N ASP A 125 16.17 25.80 -19.15
CA ASP A 125 17.64 25.80 -19.00
C ASP A 125 18.08 25.21 -17.65
N LYS A 126 17.12 24.65 -16.88
CA LYS A 126 17.31 24.03 -15.54
C LYS A 126 17.73 25.04 -14.45
N ASN A 127 17.45 26.31 -14.65
CA ASN A 127 17.60 27.29 -13.59
C ASN A 127 16.44 27.16 -12.59
N VAL A 128 16.77 27.15 -11.31
CA VAL A 128 15.83 27.01 -10.22
C VAL A 128 15.53 28.37 -9.60
N ARG A 129 14.26 28.74 -9.55
CA ARG A 129 13.77 29.90 -8.80
C ARG A 129 12.91 29.39 -7.64
N VAL A 130 12.84 30.18 -6.57
CA VAL A 130 12.24 29.74 -5.31
C VAL A 130 11.05 30.62 -4.95
N LEU A 131 9.94 29.97 -4.59
CA LEU A 131 8.80 30.56 -3.88
C LEU A 131 9.13 30.54 -2.38
N GLU A 132 9.59 31.68 -1.85
CA GLU A 132 9.97 31.78 -0.44
C GLU A 132 8.79 31.48 0.51
N TRP A 133 9.06 30.71 1.58
CA TRP A 133 8.03 30.33 2.55
C TRP A 133 7.32 31.51 3.22
N GLU A 134 7.98 32.66 3.30
CA GLU A 134 7.42 33.90 3.82
C GLU A 134 6.32 34.48 2.93
N LYS A 135 6.39 34.22 1.61
CA LYS A 135 5.38 34.69 0.64
C LYS A 135 4.21 33.74 0.50
N VAL A 136 4.46 32.43 0.62
CA VAL A 136 3.47 31.37 0.46
C VAL A 136 3.55 30.37 1.62
N PRO A 137 3.34 30.83 2.87
CA PRO A 137 3.42 29.95 4.03
C PRO A 137 2.38 28.84 3.97
N GLY A 138 2.73 27.69 4.55
CA GLY A 138 1.89 26.50 4.59
C GLY A 138 2.58 25.27 4.04
N ARG A 139 1.96 24.13 4.20
CA ARG A 139 2.45 22.86 3.65
C ARG A 139 1.84 22.68 2.26
N HIS A 140 2.58 23.03 1.22
CA HIS A 140 2.09 22.99 -0.17
C HIS A 140 1.66 21.58 -0.54
N THR A 141 0.48 21.41 -1.09
CA THR A 141 -0.09 20.10 -1.39
C THR A 141 -0.53 19.91 -2.84
N GLY A 142 -0.90 20.99 -3.53
CA GLY A 142 -1.32 20.87 -4.92
C GLY A 142 -1.18 22.18 -5.70
N MET A 143 -1.03 22.05 -7.02
CA MET A 143 -1.05 23.14 -7.99
C MET A 143 -2.10 22.86 -9.05
N ALA A 144 -2.71 23.93 -9.56
CA ALA A 144 -3.72 23.86 -10.60
C ALA A 144 -3.58 25.05 -11.56
N ALA A 145 -4.02 24.87 -12.81
CA ALA A 145 -4.08 25.99 -13.75
C ALA A 145 -5.08 27.05 -13.25
N HIS A 146 -4.74 28.32 -13.42
CA HIS A 146 -5.62 29.43 -13.02
C HIS A 146 -6.91 29.44 -13.86
N LEU A 147 -8.06 29.74 -13.23
CA LEU A 147 -9.38 29.58 -13.89
C LEU A 147 -9.62 30.55 -15.05
N THR A 148 -9.04 31.74 -15.01
CA THR A 148 -9.30 32.82 -15.99
C THR A 148 -8.05 33.35 -16.70
N ASP A 149 -6.84 33.06 -16.17
CA ASP A 149 -5.57 33.46 -16.78
C ASP A 149 -4.53 32.31 -16.67
N PRO A 150 -4.82 31.16 -17.29
CA PRO A 150 -3.95 29.98 -17.19
C PRO A 150 -2.63 30.12 -17.97
N GLU A 151 -2.45 31.14 -18.77
CA GLU A 151 -1.19 31.40 -19.49
C GLU A 151 -0.12 32.04 -18.61
N ASN A 152 -0.53 32.86 -17.63
CA ASN A 152 0.39 33.66 -16.82
C ASN A 152 0.35 33.31 -15.34
N ARG A 153 -0.62 32.53 -14.89
CA ARG A 153 -0.87 32.31 -13.47
C ARG A 153 -1.23 30.85 -13.16
N ILE A 154 -0.88 30.43 -11.95
CA ILE A 154 -1.28 29.13 -11.38
C ILE A 154 -1.91 29.34 -10.00
N LEU A 155 -2.71 28.38 -9.58
CA LEU A 155 -3.25 28.30 -8.22
C LEU A 155 -2.44 27.29 -7.40
N LEU A 156 -2.14 27.64 -6.15
CA LEU A 156 -1.46 26.79 -5.20
C LEU A 156 -2.30 26.61 -3.94
N ALA A 157 -2.45 25.35 -3.50
CA ALA A 157 -3.17 24.98 -2.28
C ALA A 157 -2.23 24.39 -1.22
N THR A 158 -2.57 24.58 0.06
CA THR A 158 -1.84 24.02 1.20
C THR A 158 -2.68 23.03 1.99
N MET A 159 -2.04 22.28 2.87
CA MET A 159 -2.72 21.31 3.73
C MET A 159 -3.73 21.95 4.71
N GLU A 160 -3.46 23.18 5.13
CA GLU A 160 -4.29 23.92 6.08
C GLU A 160 -5.17 24.97 5.42
N ALA A 161 -5.65 24.63 4.22
CA ALA A 161 -6.61 25.40 3.43
C ALA A 161 -6.15 26.84 3.09
N GLY A 162 -4.85 27.09 3.00
CA GLY A 162 -4.29 28.29 2.36
C GLY A 162 -4.35 28.16 0.84
N PHE A 163 -4.73 29.25 0.14
CA PHE A 163 -4.78 29.31 -1.31
C PHE A 163 -4.10 30.56 -1.82
N TYR A 164 -3.32 30.38 -2.87
CA TYR A 164 -2.50 31.41 -3.47
C TYR A 164 -2.70 31.43 -4.97
N ASP A 165 -2.68 32.61 -5.53
CA ASP A 165 -2.61 32.89 -6.96
C ASP A 165 -1.21 33.38 -7.28
N ILE A 166 -0.47 32.64 -8.11
CA ILE A 166 0.96 32.83 -8.38
C ILE A 166 1.16 33.26 -9.82
N ASP A 167 1.86 34.39 -10.03
CA ASP A 167 2.38 34.79 -11.33
C ASP A 167 3.60 33.92 -11.70
N VAL A 168 3.53 33.19 -12.82
CA VAL A 168 4.55 32.21 -13.22
C VAL A 168 5.86 32.85 -13.66
N HIS A 169 5.84 34.14 -14.05
CA HIS A 169 7.02 34.86 -14.55
C HIS A 169 7.80 35.54 -13.43
N THR A 170 7.11 36.13 -12.46
CA THR A 170 7.71 36.88 -11.37
C THR A 170 7.80 36.12 -10.06
N LEU A 171 6.99 35.05 -9.89
CA LEU A 171 6.73 34.32 -8.65
C LEU A 171 6.13 35.22 -7.55
N GLU A 172 5.46 36.30 -7.94
CA GLU A 172 4.64 37.04 -7.00
C GLU A 172 3.35 36.29 -6.67
N ALA A 173 3.05 36.26 -5.37
CA ALA A 173 1.90 35.53 -4.83
C ALA A 173 0.85 36.49 -4.31
N VAL A 174 -0.41 36.24 -4.64
CA VAL A 174 -1.58 36.87 -4.02
C VAL A 174 -2.25 35.82 -3.13
N GLU A 175 -2.37 36.12 -1.85
CA GLU A 175 -3.09 35.27 -0.91
C GLU A 175 -4.59 35.40 -1.17
N LEU A 176 -5.24 34.30 -1.58
CA LEU A 176 -6.71 34.24 -1.77
C LEU A 176 -7.39 33.86 -0.45
N TYR A 177 -6.84 32.85 0.23
CA TYR A 177 -7.30 32.39 1.53
C TYR A 177 -6.11 32.10 2.42
N LYS A 178 -6.20 32.49 3.67
CA LYS A 178 -5.12 32.42 4.63
C LYS A 178 -4.85 30.98 5.08
N ASP A 179 -3.58 30.57 5.06
CA ASP A 179 -3.16 29.29 5.64
C ASP A 179 -3.32 29.28 7.16
N GLY A 180 -3.88 28.21 7.71
CA GLY A 180 -4.08 28.06 9.16
C GLY A 180 -2.79 28.01 9.97
N ASN A 181 -1.64 27.63 9.38
CA ASN A 181 -0.34 27.60 10.04
C ASN A 181 0.28 29.00 10.25
N GLN A 182 -0.18 30.02 9.53
CA GLN A 182 0.29 31.38 9.77
C GLN A 182 0.07 31.83 11.21
N LYS A 183 -1.05 31.42 11.81
CA LYS A 183 -1.36 31.71 13.21
C LYS A 183 -0.36 31.10 14.19
N ARG A 184 0.25 29.95 13.84
CA ARG A 184 1.29 29.31 14.66
C ARG A 184 2.59 30.09 14.63
N LYS A 185 2.99 30.64 13.48
CA LYS A 185 4.20 31.49 13.32
C LYS A 185 4.09 32.77 14.17
N GLU A 186 2.90 33.36 14.23
CA GLU A 186 2.63 34.57 14.99
C GLU A 186 2.45 34.31 16.50
N GLY A 187 2.68 33.09 16.99
CA GLY A 187 2.47 32.69 18.37
C GLY A 187 1.00 32.52 18.77
N PHE A 188 0.11 32.49 17.81
CA PHE A 188 -1.32 32.34 18.03
C PHE A 188 -1.65 30.87 18.34
N LYS A 189 -2.24 30.61 19.49
CA LYS A 189 -2.77 29.30 19.89
C LYS A 189 -4.26 29.15 19.49
N GLY A 190 -4.60 29.54 18.27
CA GLY A 190 -5.95 29.44 17.76
C GLY A 190 -6.23 28.12 17.05
N GLU A 191 -7.48 27.90 16.69
CA GLU A 191 -7.92 26.77 15.88
C GLU A 191 -7.24 26.80 14.51
N LEU A 192 -7.05 25.61 13.92
CA LEU A 192 -6.63 25.44 12.53
C LEU A 192 -7.66 26.09 11.60
N CYS A 193 -7.28 26.31 10.35
CA CYS A 193 -8.21 26.85 9.36
C CYS A 193 -9.45 25.96 9.27
N THR A 194 -10.64 26.56 9.42
CA THR A 194 -11.94 25.85 9.40
C THR A 194 -12.71 26.07 8.12
N LEU A 195 -12.04 26.43 7.02
CA LEU A 195 -12.68 26.64 5.73
C LEU A 195 -13.39 25.36 5.24
N PHE A 196 -12.78 24.20 5.52
CA PHE A 196 -13.32 22.90 5.19
C PHE A 196 -13.42 21.98 6.42
N PRO A 197 -14.37 21.03 6.42
CA PRO A 197 -14.33 19.91 7.36
C PRO A 197 -13.13 19.01 7.00
N GLY A 198 -12.49 18.42 8.00
CA GLY A 198 -11.30 17.59 7.86
C GLY A 198 -9.98 18.34 7.86
N TYR A 199 -8.90 17.59 7.82
CA TYR A 199 -7.51 18.07 7.88
C TYR A 199 -6.68 17.57 6.72
N HIS A 200 -5.49 18.14 6.57
CA HIS A 200 -4.47 17.74 5.64
C HIS A 200 -4.95 17.70 4.19
N GLY A 201 -5.04 18.87 3.59
CA GLY A 201 -5.26 19.02 2.15
C GLY A 201 -4.31 18.12 1.37
N LYS A 202 -4.82 17.53 0.29
CA LYS A 202 -4.08 16.55 -0.52
C LYS A 202 -4.10 16.92 -1.99
N GLY A 203 -5.20 16.71 -2.70
CA GLY A 203 -5.33 16.97 -4.11
C GLY A 203 -5.78 18.38 -4.42
N PHE A 204 -5.30 18.93 -5.56
CA PHE A 204 -5.77 20.18 -6.12
C PHE A 204 -5.64 20.14 -7.63
N TYR A 205 -6.71 20.45 -8.35
CA TYR A 205 -6.77 20.40 -9.81
C TYR A 205 -7.85 21.32 -10.34
N SER A 206 -7.76 21.81 -11.58
CA SER A 206 -8.75 22.69 -12.16
C SER A 206 -9.26 22.21 -13.52
N GLY A 207 -10.50 22.53 -13.83
CA GLY A 207 -11.18 22.22 -15.07
C GLY A 207 -12.65 22.57 -14.98
N GLN A 208 -13.32 22.70 -16.14
CA GLN A 208 -14.75 22.94 -16.22
C GLN A 208 -15.22 24.18 -15.43
N GLY A 209 -14.34 25.19 -15.32
CA GLY A 209 -14.61 26.45 -14.63
C GLY A 209 -14.50 26.38 -13.10
N VAL A 210 -13.98 25.30 -12.54
CA VAL A 210 -13.77 25.15 -11.09
C VAL A 210 -12.35 24.68 -10.75
N ALA A 211 -11.89 25.02 -9.56
CA ALA A 211 -10.76 24.37 -8.91
C ALA A 211 -11.28 23.40 -7.85
N VAL A 212 -10.77 22.19 -7.83
CA VAL A 212 -11.22 21.11 -6.93
C VAL A 212 -10.13 20.81 -5.91
N PHE A 213 -10.52 20.80 -4.64
CA PHE A 213 -9.64 20.53 -3.49
C PHE A 213 -10.13 19.35 -2.69
N SER A 214 -9.21 18.61 -2.10
CA SER A 214 -9.52 17.50 -1.20
C SER A 214 -8.66 17.49 0.05
N ASN A 215 -9.16 16.83 1.10
CA ASN A 215 -8.38 16.47 2.27
C ASN A 215 -8.67 15.03 2.73
N ASN A 216 -7.83 14.52 3.61
CA ASN A 216 -7.84 13.10 3.97
C ASN A 216 -8.42 12.79 5.36
N GLY A 217 -9.27 13.62 5.91
CA GLY A 217 -10.12 13.25 7.04
C GLY A 217 -10.02 14.14 8.28
N GLU A 218 -10.78 13.79 9.29
CA GLU A 218 -10.78 14.40 10.61
C GLU A 218 -9.89 13.62 11.58
N GLU A 219 -9.19 14.34 12.46
CA GLU A 219 -8.46 13.79 13.59
C GLU A 219 -9.45 13.38 14.69
N SER A 220 -10.21 12.29 14.47
CA SER A 220 -11.26 11.83 15.37
C SER A 220 -11.20 10.32 15.56
N GLU A 221 -11.10 9.88 16.81
CA GLU A 221 -11.18 8.44 17.12
C GLU A 221 -12.50 7.81 16.65
N LEU A 222 -13.60 8.56 16.63
CA LEU A 222 -14.86 8.09 16.11
C LEU A 222 -14.82 7.86 14.61
N ALA A 223 -14.29 8.82 13.83
CA ALA A 223 -14.13 8.67 12.40
C ALA A 223 -13.16 7.52 12.03
N GLN A 224 -12.22 7.21 12.93
CA GLN A 224 -11.32 6.07 12.77
C GLN A 224 -11.97 4.70 12.99
N ARG A 225 -13.11 4.63 13.64
CA ARG A 225 -13.72 3.37 14.06
C ARG A 225 -15.14 3.17 13.57
N GLN A 226 -15.80 4.22 13.15
CA GLN A 226 -17.21 4.20 12.73
C GLN A 226 -17.32 4.61 11.27
N PHE A 227 -17.72 3.65 10.44
CA PHE A 227 -17.83 3.81 8.99
C PHE A 227 -18.87 4.84 8.55
N ASP A 228 -19.83 5.17 9.39
CA ASP A 228 -20.91 6.12 9.13
C ASP A 228 -20.59 7.55 9.58
N ILE A 229 -19.43 7.76 10.21
CA ILE A 229 -18.97 9.11 10.56
C ILE A 229 -18.30 9.74 9.32
N PRO A 230 -18.84 10.85 8.79
CA PRO A 230 -18.20 11.55 7.66
C PRO A 230 -16.79 12.00 8.02
N SER A 231 -15.82 11.73 7.15
CA SER A 231 -14.43 12.12 7.35
C SER A 231 -13.85 12.69 6.06
N GLY A 232 -13.23 13.86 6.14
CA GLY A 232 -12.65 14.53 4.99
C GLY A 232 -13.67 15.28 4.11
N CYS A 233 -13.17 15.84 3.02
CA CYS A 233 -14.02 16.45 2.01
C CYS A 233 -13.39 16.44 0.63
N LEU A 234 -14.29 16.48 -0.38
CA LEU A 234 -14.06 16.95 -1.73
C LEU A 234 -14.80 18.25 -1.89
N ALA A 235 -14.15 19.32 -2.32
CA ALA A 235 -14.75 20.64 -2.46
C ALA A 235 -14.39 21.28 -3.81
N GLU A 236 -15.25 22.10 -4.37
CA GLU A 236 -15.02 22.86 -5.59
C GLU A 236 -15.18 24.37 -5.35
N TRP A 237 -14.32 25.15 -6.02
CA TRP A 237 -14.29 26.61 -6.03
C TRP A 237 -14.54 27.14 -7.44
N ASP A 238 -15.50 28.05 -7.57
CA ASP A 238 -15.89 28.61 -8.86
C ASP A 238 -15.15 29.93 -9.22
N GLY A 239 -14.10 30.24 -8.48
CA GLY A 239 -13.37 31.50 -8.57
C GLY A 239 -13.84 32.54 -7.55
N LYS A 240 -14.89 32.23 -6.78
CA LYS A 240 -15.47 33.14 -5.79
C LYS A 240 -15.85 32.41 -4.51
N ASP A 241 -16.69 31.38 -4.63
CA ASP A 241 -17.25 30.66 -3.48
C ASP A 241 -16.85 29.18 -3.49
N TRP A 242 -16.67 28.60 -2.30
CA TRP A 242 -16.43 27.18 -2.11
C TRP A 242 -17.70 26.41 -1.81
N LYS A 243 -17.78 25.20 -2.37
CA LYS A 243 -18.86 24.25 -2.10
C LYS A 243 -18.26 22.88 -1.75
N VAL A 244 -18.63 22.33 -0.59
CA VAL A 244 -18.32 20.93 -0.25
C VAL A 244 -19.21 20.03 -1.10
N VAL A 245 -18.59 19.16 -1.88
CA VAL A 245 -19.27 18.22 -2.80
C VAL A 245 -19.60 16.92 -2.09
N ARG A 246 -18.62 16.37 -1.35
CA ARG A 246 -18.76 15.09 -0.65
C ARG A 246 -17.92 15.05 0.60
N ARG A 247 -18.41 14.33 1.64
CA ARG A 247 -17.76 14.12 2.90
C ARG A 247 -17.17 12.71 2.96
N ASN A 248 -16.01 12.52 2.34
CA ASN A 248 -15.13 11.36 2.44
C ASN A 248 -13.67 11.81 2.33
N GLN A 249 -12.75 10.94 2.69
CA GLN A 249 -11.31 11.14 2.46
C GLN A 249 -11.01 11.05 0.96
N PHE A 250 -10.30 12.07 0.43
CA PHE A 250 -9.82 12.07 -0.95
C PHE A 250 -8.37 12.56 -0.96
N THR A 251 -7.55 11.98 -1.82
CA THR A 251 -6.12 12.29 -1.93
C THR A 251 -5.71 12.78 -3.31
N GLU A 252 -6.10 12.07 -4.37
CA GLU A 252 -5.76 12.47 -5.74
C GLU A 252 -6.89 13.22 -6.39
N ILE A 253 -6.57 14.30 -7.08
CA ILE A 253 -7.45 14.97 -8.04
C ILE A 253 -6.64 15.21 -9.30
N THR A 254 -7.12 14.75 -10.44
CA THR A 254 -6.43 14.83 -11.73
C THR A 254 -7.43 14.78 -12.89
N GLY A 255 -6.93 14.67 -14.09
CA GLY A 255 -7.70 14.48 -15.32
C GLY A 255 -6.83 13.89 -16.42
N PRO A 256 -7.32 13.78 -17.66
CA PRO A 256 -6.55 13.17 -18.76
C PRO A 256 -5.19 13.82 -19.02
N GLY A 257 -5.03 15.12 -18.74
CA GLY A 257 -3.76 15.81 -18.91
C GLY A 257 -2.77 15.68 -17.75
N GLY A 258 -3.18 15.10 -16.61
CA GLY A 258 -2.32 14.87 -15.46
C GLY A 258 -1.59 16.13 -15.00
N ILE A 259 -0.27 16.04 -14.80
CA ILE A 259 0.55 17.18 -14.31
C ILE A 259 0.67 18.36 -15.29
N TYR A 260 0.23 18.19 -16.55
CA TYR A 260 0.18 19.24 -17.57
C TYR A 260 -1.12 20.06 -17.54
N GLY A 261 -2.12 19.61 -16.74
CA GLY A 261 -3.48 20.13 -16.80
C GLY A 261 -4.26 19.61 -18.02
N ASN A 262 -5.59 19.68 -17.96
CA ASN A 262 -6.44 19.18 -19.04
C ASN A 262 -6.25 19.98 -20.33
N PRO A 263 -6.03 19.32 -21.49
CA PRO A 263 -5.86 20.00 -22.77
C PRO A 263 -7.16 20.70 -23.23
N ASN A 264 -8.33 20.20 -22.83
CA ASN A 264 -9.63 20.83 -23.09
C ASN A 264 -10.33 21.13 -21.75
N PRO A 265 -9.88 22.15 -21.01
CA PRO A 265 -10.31 22.36 -19.63
C PRO A 265 -11.83 22.65 -19.49
N GLY A 266 -12.55 23.01 -20.56
CA GLY A 266 -14.00 23.20 -20.54
C GLY A 266 -14.80 21.90 -20.57
N THR A 267 -14.25 20.81 -21.07
CA THR A 267 -14.97 19.56 -21.36
C THR A 267 -14.34 18.30 -20.78
N ASP A 268 -13.02 18.26 -20.63
CA ASP A 268 -12.32 17.10 -20.08
C ASP A 268 -12.79 16.79 -18.67
N PRO A 269 -12.93 15.50 -18.30
CA PRO A 269 -13.36 15.12 -16.98
C PRO A 269 -12.30 15.46 -15.91
N ILE A 270 -12.78 15.59 -14.67
CA ILE A 270 -11.93 15.60 -13.48
C ILE A 270 -12.18 14.31 -12.73
N TRP A 271 -11.11 13.60 -12.36
CA TRP A 271 -11.13 12.38 -11.57
C TRP A 271 -10.60 12.66 -10.17
N ALA A 272 -11.25 12.08 -9.17
CA ALA A 272 -10.77 12.13 -7.80
C ALA A 272 -10.79 10.73 -7.16
N LEU A 273 -9.67 10.38 -6.49
CA LEU A 273 -9.52 9.14 -5.75
C LEU A 273 -9.61 9.40 -4.26
N GLY A 274 -10.43 8.62 -3.62
CA GLY A 274 -10.61 8.64 -2.18
C GLY A 274 -11.06 7.30 -1.66
N TRP A 275 -11.41 7.25 -0.39
CA TRP A 275 -11.93 6.04 0.24
C TRP A 275 -12.83 6.37 1.43
N ASP A 276 -13.58 5.40 1.84
CA ASP A 276 -14.20 5.30 3.14
C ASP A 276 -13.86 3.94 3.77
N TYR A 277 -14.45 3.63 4.90
CA TYR A 277 -14.22 2.34 5.55
C TYR A 277 -14.61 1.15 4.65
N ARG A 278 -15.57 1.31 3.77
CA ARG A 278 -16.13 0.26 2.90
C ARG A 278 -15.21 -0.10 1.74
N SER A 279 -14.72 0.91 1.00
CA SER A 279 -14.05 0.69 -0.28
C SER A 279 -13.31 1.94 -0.76
N VAL A 280 -12.55 1.82 -1.84
CA VAL A 280 -12.05 2.95 -2.60
C VAL A 280 -13.23 3.65 -3.28
N ILE A 281 -13.16 4.98 -3.40
CA ILE A 281 -14.13 5.82 -4.09
C ILE A 281 -13.44 6.48 -5.28
N LEU A 282 -13.92 6.20 -6.48
CA LEU A 282 -13.56 6.94 -7.69
C LEU A 282 -14.70 7.90 -8.01
N ALA A 283 -14.42 9.19 -7.92
CA ALA A 283 -15.34 10.24 -8.29
C ALA A 283 -14.97 10.82 -9.66
N ILE A 284 -15.96 11.11 -10.49
CA ILE A 284 -15.79 11.77 -11.78
C ILE A 284 -16.70 12.97 -11.88
N ARG A 285 -16.14 14.10 -12.29
CA ARG A 285 -16.89 15.30 -12.69
C ARG A 285 -16.92 15.42 -14.20
N GLU A 286 -18.11 15.55 -14.74
CA GLU A 286 -18.32 15.77 -16.19
C GLU A 286 -19.04 17.08 -16.45
N ALA A 287 -18.64 17.77 -17.51
CA ALA A 287 -19.23 19.04 -17.90
C ALA A 287 -20.76 18.91 -18.12
N GLY A 288 -21.53 19.75 -17.44
CA GLY A 288 -23.00 19.75 -17.51
C GLY A 288 -23.71 18.64 -16.75
N LYS A 289 -22.98 17.65 -16.19
CA LYS A 289 -23.57 16.55 -15.40
C LYS A 289 -23.25 16.65 -13.89
N GLY A 290 -22.10 17.23 -13.53
CA GLY A 290 -21.60 17.26 -12.16
C GLY A 290 -20.86 15.98 -11.78
N TRP A 291 -20.98 15.56 -10.52
CA TRP A 291 -20.23 14.43 -9.96
C TRP A 291 -21.00 13.11 -10.00
N SER A 292 -20.29 12.04 -10.37
CA SER A 292 -20.74 10.64 -10.28
C SER A 292 -19.69 9.82 -9.53
N TYR A 293 -20.09 8.68 -8.94
CA TYR A 293 -19.25 7.91 -8.03
C TYR A 293 -19.28 6.43 -8.36
N TYR A 294 -18.12 5.81 -8.21
CA TYR A 294 -17.88 4.37 -8.38
C TYR A 294 -17.09 3.85 -7.18
N ARG A 295 -17.22 2.57 -6.88
CA ARG A 295 -16.47 1.89 -5.83
C ARG A 295 -15.54 0.84 -6.40
N LEU A 296 -14.32 0.76 -5.82
CA LEU A 296 -13.29 -0.19 -6.16
C LEU A 296 -12.87 -0.94 -4.89
N PRO A 297 -12.45 -2.23 -4.97
CA PRO A 297 -12.00 -2.96 -3.80
C PRO A 297 -10.61 -2.50 -3.33
N LYS A 298 -10.25 -2.87 -2.08
CA LYS A 298 -8.95 -2.62 -1.45
C LYS A 298 -8.17 -3.92 -1.34
N ALA A 299 -6.93 -3.96 -1.79
CA ALA A 299 -6.04 -5.11 -1.56
C ALA A 299 -5.33 -5.01 -0.20
N SER A 300 -4.90 -3.81 0.18
CA SER A 300 -4.31 -3.52 1.48
C SER A 300 -5.19 -2.55 2.27
N PHE A 301 -5.27 -2.76 3.57
CA PHE A 301 -5.91 -1.87 4.53
C PHE A 301 -4.89 -1.05 5.32
N ALA A 302 -3.60 -1.17 5.03
CA ALA A 302 -2.54 -0.41 5.69
C ALA A 302 -2.74 1.12 5.57
N TYR A 303 -3.51 1.56 4.58
CA TYR A 303 -3.79 2.96 4.29
C TYR A 303 -5.13 3.48 4.85
N ASP A 304 -5.84 2.68 5.62
CA ASP A 304 -7.21 2.99 6.08
C ASP A 304 -7.29 3.82 7.37
N GLY A 305 -6.18 4.33 7.84
CA GLY A 305 -6.22 5.25 8.97
C GLY A 305 -7.12 6.45 8.68
N ALA A 306 -7.95 6.87 9.62
CA ALA A 306 -8.61 8.16 9.53
C ALA A 306 -7.58 9.27 9.62
N HIS A 307 -7.89 10.41 9.02
CA HIS A 307 -7.05 11.58 8.88
C HIS A 307 -5.70 11.32 8.17
N GLY A 308 -5.57 10.18 7.46
CA GLY A 308 -4.51 9.97 6.50
C GLY A 308 -3.11 9.88 7.04
N TRP A 309 -2.90 8.97 7.95
CA TRP A 309 -1.56 8.55 8.38
C TRP A 309 -0.84 7.71 7.32
N ASN A 310 -1.30 7.70 6.10
CA ASN A 310 -0.59 7.00 5.07
C ASN A 310 0.43 7.92 4.39
N THR A 311 1.60 7.41 4.20
CA THR A 311 2.68 8.02 3.40
C THR A 311 2.55 7.69 1.93
N GLU A 312 1.64 6.78 1.56
CA GLU A 312 1.26 6.55 0.18
C GLU A 312 0.38 7.69 -0.33
N TRP A 313 0.69 8.16 -1.54
CA TRP A 313 -0.12 9.12 -2.25
C TRP A 313 -0.74 8.45 -3.47
N PRO A 314 -2.03 8.05 -3.40
CA PRO A 314 -2.72 7.53 -4.56
C PRO A 314 -2.56 8.45 -5.76
N ARG A 315 -2.30 7.87 -6.93
CA ARG A 315 -2.02 8.60 -8.16
C ARG A 315 -2.69 7.97 -9.36
N ILE A 316 -3.02 8.81 -10.33
CA ILE A 316 -3.25 8.40 -11.71
C ILE A 316 -2.23 9.17 -12.55
N ARG A 317 -1.29 8.46 -13.20
CA ARG A 317 -0.18 9.05 -13.95
C ARG A 317 -0.05 8.41 -15.31
N ASN A 318 0.29 9.24 -16.30
CA ASN A 318 0.75 8.72 -17.59
C ASN A 318 2.18 8.16 -17.42
N VAL A 319 2.32 6.88 -17.70
CA VAL A 319 3.58 6.13 -17.71
C VAL A 319 3.93 5.60 -19.10
N GLY A 320 3.16 5.98 -20.13
CA GLY A 320 3.45 5.68 -21.53
C GLY A 320 4.77 6.32 -22.00
N ASN A 321 5.30 5.81 -23.08
CA ASN A 321 6.44 6.43 -23.78
C ASN A 321 6.02 7.74 -24.45
N GLU A 322 7.00 8.48 -24.97
CA GLU A 322 6.71 9.74 -25.67
C GLU A 322 5.71 9.53 -26.82
N GLY A 323 4.60 10.27 -26.78
CA GLY A 323 3.51 10.18 -27.76
C GLY A 323 2.49 9.06 -27.52
N GLU A 324 2.65 8.30 -26.43
CA GLU A 324 1.70 7.26 -26.01
C GLU A 324 1.11 7.63 -24.65
N THR A 325 -0.18 7.32 -24.46
CA THR A 325 -0.83 7.47 -23.15
C THR A 325 -1.10 6.09 -22.58
N GLU A 326 -0.49 5.80 -21.44
CA GLU A 326 -0.78 4.66 -20.60
C GLU A 326 -0.94 5.15 -19.16
N LEU A 327 -2.16 5.13 -18.63
CA LEU A 327 -2.40 5.57 -17.27
C LEU A 327 -2.26 4.39 -16.29
N LEU A 328 -1.30 4.52 -15.39
CA LEU A 328 -1.16 3.68 -14.21
C LEU A 328 -1.81 4.37 -13.02
N MET A 329 -2.62 3.63 -12.27
CA MET A 329 -3.19 4.09 -11.02
C MET A 329 -2.63 3.29 -9.86
N THR A 330 -2.37 3.94 -8.73
CA THR A 330 -2.03 3.32 -7.45
C THR A 330 -3.08 3.66 -6.42
N MET A 331 -3.56 2.67 -5.67
CA MET A 331 -4.47 2.87 -4.54
C MET A 331 -4.54 1.62 -3.67
N HIS A 332 -4.36 1.77 -2.36
CA HIS A 332 -4.49 0.69 -1.37
C HIS A 332 -3.72 -0.58 -1.72
N GLY A 333 -2.41 -0.41 -2.02
CA GLY A 333 -1.49 -1.52 -2.26
C GLY A 333 -1.70 -2.26 -3.57
N MET A 334 -2.34 -1.62 -4.56
CA MET A 334 -2.58 -2.18 -5.88
C MET A 334 -2.14 -1.24 -6.99
N PHE A 335 -1.57 -1.83 -8.02
CA PHE A 335 -1.46 -1.22 -9.34
C PHE A 335 -2.71 -1.51 -10.16
N TRP A 336 -3.16 -0.49 -10.90
CA TRP A 336 -4.31 -0.56 -11.76
C TRP A 336 -4.00 -0.01 -13.14
N HIS A 337 -4.50 -0.65 -14.16
CA HIS A 337 -4.69 0.02 -15.45
C HIS A 337 -5.87 0.99 -15.33
N PHE A 338 -5.70 2.23 -15.76
CA PHE A 338 -6.75 3.24 -15.79
C PHE A 338 -6.96 3.74 -17.23
N PRO A 339 -8.20 3.74 -17.77
CA PRO A 339 -8.44 4.20 -19.14
C PRO A 339 -8.46 5.73 -19.22
N GLU A 340 -7.71 6.31 -20.16
CA GLU A 340 -7.67 7.78 -20.38
C GLU A 340 -9.04 8.38 -20.78
N THR A 341 -9.91 7.55 -21.34
CA THR A 341 -11.24 7.94 -21.82
C THR A 341 -12.34 7.75 -20.78
N PHE A 342 -12.00 7.55 -19.51
CA PHE A 342 -12.96 7.25 -18.45
C PHE A 342 -13.99 8.37 -18.28
N THR A 343 -15.26 8.05 -18.59
CA THR A 343 -16.45 8.88 -18.37
C THR A 343 -17.62 8.01 -17.91
N THR A 344 -18.73 8.59 -17.47
CA THR A 344 -19.92 7.79 -17.12
C THR A 344 -20.54 7.06 -18.31
N ALA A 345 -20.30 7.53 -19.53
CA ALA A 345 -20.75 6.87 -20.76
C ALA A 345 -19.74 5.84 -21.29
N ASN A 346 -18.52 5.82 -20.76
CA ASN A 346 -17.43 4.92 -21.14
C ASN A 346 -16.55 4.66 -19.91
N SER A 347 -17.07 3.87 -18.98
CA SER A 347 -16.41 3.57 -17.70
C SER A 347 -15.74 2.18 -17.65
N ALA A 348 -15.61 1.52 -18.79
CA ALA A 348 -14.86 0.28 -18.92
C ALA A 348 -13.35 0.51 -18.94
N GLY A 349 -12.58 -0.53 -18.63
CA GLY A 349 -11.13 -0.56 -18.78
C GLY A 349 -10.33 -0.46 -17.50
N ILE A 350 -10.91 -0.11 -16.36
CA ILE A 350 -10.22 -0.23 -15.07
C ILE A 350 -10.04 -1.72 -14.77
N ARG A 351 -8.82 -2.13 -14.46
CA ARG A 351 -8.50 -3.52 -14.08
C ARG A 351 -7.29 -3.57 -13.16
N PRO A 352 -7.20 -4.54 -12.23
CA PRO A 352 -6.01 -4.74 -11.41
C PRO A 352 -4.82 -5.15 -12.30
N ARG A 353 -3.60 -4.85 -11.83
CA ARG A 353 -2.34 -5.33 -12.41
C ARG A 353 -1.57 -6.18 -11.40
N GLY A 354 -1.39 -5.73 -10.18
CA GLY A 354 -0.72 -6.49 -9.16
C GLY A 354 -0.74 -5.79 -7.80
N ALA A 355 -0.46 -6.55 -6.74
CA ALA A 355 -0.39 -6.04 -5.37
C ALA A 355 1.06 -5.75 -5.00
N TYR A 356 1.34 -4.55 -4.47
CA TYR A 356 2.67 -4.14 -4.02
C TYR A 356 2.72 -3.96 -2.49
N LEU A 357 3.95 -4.02 -1.96
CA LEU A 357 4.26 -3.81 -0.54
C LEU A 357 4.94 -2.46 -0.28
N LYS A 358 5.55 -1.85 -1.29
CA LYS A 358 6.16 -0.53 -1.19
C LYS A 358 5.16 0.54 -0.77
N VAL A 359 5.63 1.59 -0.12
CA VAL A 359 4.88 2.81 0.08
C VAL A 359 5.26 3.80 -1.02
N ILE A 360 4.35 4.07 -1.94
CA ILE A 360 4.60 4.85 -3.14
C ILE A 360 4.05 6.26 -2.97
N GLY A 361 4.93 7.27 -2.97
CA GLY A 361 4.53 8.67 -2.86
C GLY A 361 4.18 9.30 -4.22
N ASP A 362 4.97 9.00 -5.24
CA ASP A 362 4.74 9.45 -6.62
C ASP A 362 5.48 8.52 -7.59
N PHE A 363 5.14 8.57 -8.89
CA PHE A 363 5.83 7.78 -9.90
C PHE A 363 5.71 8.40 -11.30
N THR A 364 6.58 7.95 -12.20
CA THR A 364 6.66 8.46 -13.57
C THR A 364 7.31 7.44 -14.50
N ASN A 365 7.27 7.68 -15.81
CA ASN A 365 8.18 7.10 -16.77
C ASN A 365 9.37 8.05 -16.98
N TRP A 366 10.59 7.53 -16.90
CA TRP A 366 11.80 8.28 -17.24
C TRP A 366 12.78 7.37 -18.00
N ASN A 367 13.14 7.79 -19.20
CA ASN A 367 14.01 7.04 -20.09
C ASN A 367 13.55 5.59 -20.36
N GLY A 368 12.24 5.38 -20.53
CA GLY A 368 11.63 4.08 -20.78
C GLY A 368 11.58 3.14 -19.55
N ARG A 369 11.85 3.65 -18.37
CA ARG A 369 11.73 2.91 -17.09
C ARG A 369 10.63 3.53 -16.23
N LEU A 370 9.90 2.69 -15.53
CA LEU A 370 9.08 3.18 -14.42
C LEU A 370 9.98 3.55 -13.25
N VAL A 371 9.72 4.69 -12.65
CA VAL A 371 10.43 5.18 -11.48
C VAL A 371 9.42 5.51 -10.40
N PHE A 372 9.49 4.79 -9.28
CA PHE A 372 8.62 4.97 -8.13
C PHE A 372 9.42 5.66 -7.02
N GLY A 373 8.95 6.79 -6.53
CA GLY A 373 9.43 7.41 -5.31
C GLY A 373 8.77 6.78 -4.11
N CYS A 374 9.57 6.16 -3.23
CA CYS A 374 9.08 5.35 -2.13
C CYS A 374 9.47 5.90 -0.77
N ASP A 375 8.75 5.46 0.27
CA ASP A 375 9.08 5.68 1.67
C ASP A 375 9.13 4.34 2.40
N ASP A 376 10.33 3.86 2.67
CA ASP A 376 10.59 2.58 3.34
C ASP A 376 11.35 2.82 4.66
N SER A 377 10.83 3.70 5.50
CA SER A 377 11.44 4.04 6.78
C SER A 377 11.18 2.97 7.83
N ALA A 378 12.24 2.32 8.30
CA ALA A 378 12.18 1.52 9.52
C ALA A 378 12.53 2.41 10.72
N GLN A 379 11.61 2.62 11.63
CA GLN A 379 11.82 3.48 12.79
C GLN A 379 11.96 2.73 14.10
N SER A 380 11.18 1.67 14.28
CA SER A 380 11.20 0.94 15.53
C SER A 380 10.70 -0.47 15.37
N GLU A 381 10.99 -1.32 16.35
CA GLU A 381 10.34 -2.60 16.49
C GLU A 381 9.24 -2.52 17.53
N PHE A 382 8.09 -3.12 17.22
CA PHE A 382 7.05 -3.37 18.20
C PHE A 382 6.19 -4.55 17.75
N LEU A 383 5.68 -5.29 18.73
CA LEU A 383 4.70 -6.32 18.51
C LEU A 383 3.47 -5.97 19.33
N ASN A 384 2.29 -5.86 18.72
CA ASN A 384 1.03 -5.51 19.38
C ASN A 384 0.99 -4.17 20.12
N LYS A 385 2.06 -3.34 20.09
CA LYS A 385 2.16 -2.20 20.98
C LYS A 385 2.78 -0.99 20.29
N ARG A 386 2.04 -0.30 19.46
CA ARG A 386 2.43 0.99 18.88
C ARG A 386 2.92 2.01 19.92
N LYS A 387 2.47 1.90 21.17
CA LYS A 387 2.98 2.72 22.29
C LYS A 387 4.48 2.57 22.55
N GLN A 388 5.12 1.55 21.97
CA GLN A 388 6.58 1.39 22.03
C GLN A 388 7.30 2.12 20.88
N LYS A 389 6.59 2.52 19.83
CA LYS A 389 7.13 3.38 18.77
C LYS A 389 7.70 4.66 19.40
N GLY A 390 8.95 5.00 19.03
CA GLY A 390 9.66 6.14 19.59
C GLY A 390 10.39 5.89 20.91
N ARG A 391 10.33 4.70 21.51
CA ARG A 391 11.20 4.32 22.62
C ARG A 391 12.60 3.92 22.15
N ILE A 392 12.72 3.45 20.93
CA ILE A 392 13.97 3.22 20.23
C ILE A 392 14.20 4.47 19.39
N GLY A 393 15.34 5.12 19.54
CA GLY A 393 15.71 6.27 18.74
C GLY A 393 15.81 5.83 17.27
N GLY A 394 14.94 6.35 16.44
CA GLY A 394 15.01 6.14 15.00
C GLY A 394 16.21 6.88 14.38
N PRO A 395 16.48 6.67 13.08
CA PRO A 395 17.64 7.27 12.39
C PRO A 395 17.54 8.80 12.27
N GLY A 396 16.43 9.43 12.68
CA GLY A 396 16.19 10.86 12.56
C GLY A 396 16.04 11.34 11.10
N GLN A 397 15.95 10.40 10.19
CA GLN A 397 15.71 10.60 8.75
C GLN A 397 15.05 9.36 8.16
N SER A 398 14.29 9.49 7.09
CA SER A 398 13.73 8.33 6.41
C SER A 398 14.78 7.61 5.55
N ASN A 399 14.48 6.37 5.17
CA ASN A 399 15.29 5.59 4.23
C ASN A 399 14.71 5.66 2.79
N SER A 400 14.01 6.70 2.44
CA SER A 400 13.37 6.88 1.13
C SER A 400 14.36 6.80 -0.02
N ASN A 401 13.92 6.17 -1.11
CA ASN A 401 14.70 6.01 -2.34
C ASN A 401 13.77 5.87 -3.55
N LEU A 402 14.34 5.84 -4.73
CA LEU A 402 13.68 5.48 -5.97
C LEU A 402 13.74 3.95 -6.18
N TRP A 403 12.63 3.41 -6.66
CA TRP A 403 12.56 2.05 -7.18
C TRP A 403 12.35 2.08 -8.70
N PHE A 404 13.32 1.57 -9.44
CA PHE A 404 13.31 1.53 -10.90
C PHE A 404 12.76 0.18 -11.36
N GLY A 405 11.73 0.23 -12.17
CA GLY A 405 11.08 -0.93 -12.76
C GLY A 405 11.00 -0.84 -14.28
N THR A 406 10.37 -1.84 -14.88
CA THR A 406 10.00 -1.87 -16.29
C THR A 406 8.50 -1.58 -16.44
N PRO A 407 7.97 -1.33 -17.64
CA PRO A 407 6.52 -1.19 -17.85
C PRO A 407 5.70 -2.39 -17.32
N GLU A 408 6.33 -3.59 -17.28
CA GLU A 408 5.72 -4.83 -16.80
C GLU A 408 5.84 -5.01 -15.28
N THR A 409 6.60 -4.18 -14.57
CA THR A 409 6.76 -4.29 -13.10
C THR A 409 5.43 -4.36 -12.37
N PRO A 410 4.40 -3.56 -12.69
CA PRO A 410 3.09 -3.66 -12.05
C PRO A 410 2.38 -5.02 -12.19
N ASP A 411 2.72 -5.80 -13.23
CA ASP A 411 2.14 -7.14 -13.47
C ASP A 411 2.98 -8.27 -12.84
N ASN A 412 4.20 -7.95 -12.35
CA ASN A 412 5.19 -8.91 -11.83
C ASN A 412 5.43 -8.80 -10.32
N VAL A 413 4.47 -8.23 -9.60
CA VAL A 413 4.41 -8.19 -8.13
C VAL A 413 3.43 -9.25 -7.60
N GLY A 414 2.83 -9.08 -6.43
CA GLY A 414 1.94 -10.09 -5.86
C GLY A 414 0.59 -10.22 -6.55
N PRO A 415 -0.07 -11.38 -6.44
CA PRO A 415 -1.43 -11.56 -6.92
C PRO A 415 -2.39 -10.72 -6.08
N VAL A 416 -3.46 -10.25 -6.71
CA VAL A 416 -4.43 -9.40 -6.05
C VAL A 416 -5.56 -10.22 -5.43
N THR A 417 -5.73 -10.09 -4.12
CA THR A 417 -6.99 -10.40 -3.42
C THR A 417 -7.47 -9.12 -2.77
N ALA A 418 -8.67 -8.69 -3.12
CA ALA A 418 -9.20 -7.41 -2.71
C ALA A 418 -10.65 -7.52 -2.24
N ALA A 419 -11.04 -6.69 -1.27
CA ALA A 419 -12.38 -6.64 -0.73
C ALA A 419 -12.94 -5.22 -0.70
N GLY A 420 -14.27 -5.12 -0.80
CA GLY A 420 -14.95 -3.85 -0.62
C GLY A 420 -16.45 -4.02 -0.44
N SER A 421 -17.06 -3.15 0.35
CA SER A 421 -18.50 -3.17 0.60
C SER A 421 -19.20 -2.04 -0.15
N VAL A 422 -20.40 -2.30 -0.62
CA VAL A 422 -21.32 -1.26 -1.09
C VAL A 422 -22.29 -0.88 0.03
N TRP A 423 -22.62 -1.81 0.91
CA TRP A 423 -23.36 -1.58 2.14
C TRP A 423 -22.59 -2.16 3.33
N LEU A 424 -22.55 -1.46 4.44
CA LEU A 424 -21.95 -1.90 5.69
C LEU A 424 -22.75 -1.35 6.86
N ARG A 425 -23.73 -2.15 7.33
CA ARG A 425 -24.75 -1.75 8.30
C ARG A 425 -25.56 -0.53 7.84
N ASP A 426 -25.72 -0.39 6.52
CA ASP A 426 -26.45 0.73 5.92
C ASP A 426 -27.95 0.56 6.04
N ASN A 427 -28.65 1.68 6.23
CA ASN A 427 -30.09 1.78 6.06
C ASN A 427 -30.42 1.87 4.56
N VAL A 428 -30.67 0.72 3.96
CA VAL A 428 -30.93 0.57 2.52
C VAL A 428 -32.42 0.79 2.26
N LYS A 429 -32.75 1.64 1.30
CA LYS A 429 -34.13 1.90 0.87
C LYS A 429 -34.55 0.95 -0.24
N ALA A 430 -35.81 0.52 -0.19
CA ALA A 430 -36.38 -0.33 -1.22
C ALA A 430 -36.34 0.36 -2.59
N GLY A 431 -35.85 -0.34 -3.60
CA GLY A 431 -35.74 0.13 -4.98
C GLY A 431 -34.61 1.11 -5.25
N GLU A 432 -33.83 1.54 -4.23
CA GLU A 432 -32.65 2.39 -4.43
C GLU A 432 -31.40 1.53 -4.72
N PRO A 433 -30.72 1.74 -5.85
CA PRO A 433 -29.50 1.00 -6.15
C PRO A 433 -28.33 1.47 -5.28
N SER A 434 -27.43 0.54 -4.95
CA SER A 434 -26.12 0.87 -4.37
C SER A 434 -25.24 1.65 -5.35
N ASP A 435 -24.13 2.22 -4.85
CA ASP A 435 -23.03 2.66 -5.74
C ASP A 435 -22.59 1.48 -6.63
N ALA A 436 -22.17 1.80 -7.87
CA ALA A 436 -21.59 0.83 -8.79
C ALA A 436 -20.25 0.32 -8.25
N PHE A 437 -20.06 -0.99 -8.17
CA PHE A 437 -18.84 -1.63 -7.71
C PHE A 437 -18.12 -2.32 -8.87
N LEU A 438 -16.79 -2.17 -8.97
CA LEU A 438 -16.00 -2.79 -10.01
C LEU A 438 -16.03 -4.32 -9.90
N PHE A 439 -16.39 -4.99 -11.00
CA PHE A 439 -16.64 -6.43 -10.99
C PHE A 439 -15.73 -7.24 -11.92
N ASN A 440 -15.22 -6.65 -13.00
CA ASN A 440 -14.30 -7.31 -13.93
C ASN A 440 -12.86 -7.34 -13.39
N GLY A 441 -12.03 -8.20 -14.01
CA GLY A 441 -10.58 -8.26 -13.76
C GLY A 441 -10.14 -9.30 -12.74
N TRP A 442 -11.03 -10.11 -12.21
CA TRP A 442 -10.71 -11.20 -11.26
C TRP A 442 -11.29 -12.54 -11.67
N ASP A 443 -10.54 -13.61 -11.40
CA ASP A 443 -10.92 -14.99 -11.71
C ASP A 443 -11.94 -15.55 -10.70
N ASN A 444 -11.77 -15.21 -9.42
CA ASN A 444 -12.56 -15.72 -8.31
C ASN A 444 -13.31 -14.57 -7.64
N ARG A 445 -14.65 -14.68 -7.58
CA ARG A 445 -15.50 -13.61 -7.09
C ARG A 445 -16.62 -14.14 -6.24
N CYS A 446 -16.89 -13.46 -5.13
CA CYS A 446 -18.07 -13.71 -4.32
C CYS A 446 -18.62 -12.43 -3.69
N ALA A 447 -19.87 -12.50 -3.25
CA ALA A 447 -20.47 -11.53 -2.37
C ALA A 447 -20.97 -12.20 -1.08
N TRP A 448 -20.90 -11.45 0.00
CA TRP A 448 -21.46 -11.77 1.29
C TRP A 448 -22.56 -10.76 1.60
N VAL A 449 -23.77 -11.25 1.79
CA VAL A 449 -24.96 -10.43 2.05
C VAL A 449 -25.50 -10.77 3.42
N ALA A 450 -25.79 -9.77 4.24
CA ALA A 450 -26.51 -9.94 5.50
C ALA A 450 -27.72 -9.01 5.55
N ASN A 451 -28.88 -9.55 5.86
CA ASN A 451 -30.08 -8.82 6.18
C ASN A 451 -30.22 -8.77 7.72
N ARG A 452 -29.98 -7.62 8.30
CA ARG A 452 -30.03 -7.40 9.76
C ARG A 452 -31.40 -6.94 10.24
N SER A 453 -32.38 -6.88 9.36
CA SER A 453 -33.75 -6.44 9.66
C SER A 453 -34.67 -7.58 10.04
N ALA A 454 -35.84 -7.25 10.58
CA ALA A 454 -36.86 -8.20 10.94
C ALA A 454 -37.74 -8.65 9.75
N ASN A 455 -37.55 -8.10 8.56
CA ASN A 455 -38.31 -8.40 7.35
C ASN A 455 -37.44 -9.16 6.35
N ASP A 456 -38.00 -10.13 5.66
CA ASP A 456 -37.37 -10.76 4.52
C ASP A 456 -37.15 -9.76 3.39
N THR A 457 -36.13 -9.98 2.59
CA THR A 457 -35.87 -9.19 1.38
C THR A 457 -35.40 -10.05 0.23
N GLU A 458 -35.60 -9.56 -0.98
CA GLU A 458 -34.93 -10.03 -2.18
C GLU A 458 -33.90 -8.96 -2.60
N ILE A 459 -32.67 -9.38 -2.80
CA ILE A 459 -31.61 -8.54 -3.35
C ILE A 459 -31.48 -8.86 -4.83
N THR A 460 -31.68 -7.85 -5.66
CA THR A 460 -31.43 -7.93 -7.11
C THR A 460 -30.03 -7.39 -7.38
N PHE A 461 -29.15 -8.23 -7.90
CA PHE A 461 -27.90 -7.78 -8.51
C PHE A 461 -28.18 -7.33 -9.92
N GLU A 462 -27.74 -6.11 -10.26
CA GLU A 462 -27.78 -5.54 -11.61
C GLU A 462 -26.35 -5.32 -12.11
N ILE A 463 -26.12 -5.52 -13.40
CA ILE A 463 -24.83 -5.34 -14.06
C ILE A 463 -24.88 -4.34 -15.19
N ASP A 464 -23.79 -3.58 -15.32
CA ASP A 464 -23.46 -2.83 -16.54
C ASP A 464 -22.29 -3.58 -17.23
N LYS A 465 -22.64 -4.31 -18.29
CA LYS A 465 -21.69 -5.17 -19.02
C LYS A 465 -20.63 -4.38 -19.77
N ALA A 466 -21.01 -3.23 -20.30
CA ALA A 466 -20.18 -2.47 -21.23
C ALA A 466 -19.52 -1.23 -20.58
N GLY A 467 -19.86 -0.90 -19.33
CA GLY A 467 -19.41 0.32 -18.69
C GLY A 467 -19.98 1.58 -19.33
N ASN A 468 -21.23 1.52 -19.78
CA ASN A 468 -21.88 2.63 -20.50
C ASN A 468 -23.12 3.18 -19.79
N GLY A 469 -23.31 2.77 -18.52
CA GLY A 469 -24.46 3.17 -17.71
C GLY A 469 -25.76 2.42 -18.03
N GLN A 470 -25.71 1.37 -18.85
CA GLN A 470 -26.88 0.54 -19.17
C GLN A 470 -26.95 -0.67 -18.23
N TRP A 471 -27.84 -0.57 -17.26
CA TRP A 471 -28.02 -1.59 -16.23
C TRP A 471 -29.07 -2.63 -16.64
N SER A 472 -28.80 -3.90 -16.33
CA SER A 472 -29.72 -5.02 -16.51
C SER A 472 -29.72 -5.93 -15.30
N GLU A 473 -30.88 -6.53 -15.01
CA GLU A 473 -31.00 -7.56 -13.98
C GLU A 473 -30.08 -8.73 -14.31
N PHE A 474 -29.30 -9.16 -13.32
CA PHE A 474 -28.37 -10.28 -13.46
C PHE A 474 -28.78 -11.48 -12.60
N ARG A 475 -29.03 -11.27 -11.32
CA ARG A 475 -29.37 -12.35 -10.37
C ARG A 475 -30.22 -11.81 -9.23
N LYS A 476 -31.15 -12.64 -8.75
CA LYS A 476 -31.92 -12.36 -7.53
C LYS A 476 -31.61 -13.39 -6.47
N VAL A 477 -31.51 -12.96 -5.24
CA VAL A 477 -31.31 -13.80 -4.09
C VAL A 477 -32.24 -13.39 -2.95
N SER A 478 -32.92 -14.37 -2.37
CA SER A 478 -33.78 -14.17 -1.18
C SER A 478 -32.90 -14.20 0.07
N VAL A 479 -33.00 -13.18 0.90
CA VAL A 479 -32.24 -13.08 2.17
C VAL A 479 -33.26 -12.93 3.30
N PRO A 480 -33.56 -13.99 4.03
CA PRO A 480 -34.50 -13.94 5.15
C PRO A 480 -34.08 -12.95 6.24
N ALA A 481 -35.05 -12.55 7.04
CA ALA A 481 -34.81 -11.68 8.20
C ALA A 481 -33.74 -12.25 9.14
N GLY A 482 -32.77 -11.42 9.54
CA GLY A 482 -31.68 -11.78 10.44
C GLY A 482 -30.71 -12.82 9.89
N SER A 483 -30.75 -13.13 8.58
CA SER A 483 -29.88 -14.14 7.97
C SER A 483 -28.76 -13.53 7.12
N SER A 484 -27.81 -14.38 6.73
CA SER A 484 -26.74 -14.05 5.81
C SER A 484 -26.62 -15.08 4.69
N LEU A 485 -26.02 -14.67 3.57
CA LEU A 485 -25.90 -15.49 2.38
C LEU A 485 -24.53 -15.33 1.72
N PHE A 486 -23.91 -16.45 1.36
CA PHE A 486 -22.76 -16.54 0.46
C PHE A 486 -23.24 -16.63 -0.99
N VAL A 487 -22.79 -15.73 -1.83
CA VAL A 487 -23.17 -15.65 -3.25
C VAL A 487 -21.90 -15.79 -4.10
N PRO A 488 -21.55 -16.99 -4.57
CA PRO A 488 -20.47 -17.19 -5.51
C PRO A 488 -20.85 -16.69 -6.91
N PHE A 489 -19.87 -16.19 -7.65
CA PHE A 489 -20.00 -15.87 -9.07
C PHE A 489 -19.12 -16.78 -9.90
N GLU A 490 -19.62 -17.11 -11.10
CA GLU A 490 -18.85 -17.94 -12.03
C GLU A 490 -17.81 -17.09 -12.78
N PRO A 491 -16.68 -17.68 -13.23
CA PRO A 491 -15.71 -16.97 -14.03
C PRO A 491 -16.32 -16.36 -15.33
N THR A 492 -17.38 -16.98 -15.84
CA THR A 492 -18.11 -16.54 -17.05
C THR A 492 -19.12 -15.41 -16.80
N ASP A 493 -19.34 -15.02 -15.53
CA ASP A 493 -20.20 -13.89 -15.18
C ASP A 493 -19.47 -12.58 -15.55
N ASP A 494 -19.63 -12.11 -16.78
CA ASP A 494 -18.88 -10.98 -17.31
C ASP A 494 -19.66 -9.67 -17.25
N ALA A 495 -19.09 -8.68 -16.56
CA ALA A 495 -19.60 -7.31 -16.47
C ALA A 495 -18.50 -6.38 -15.96
N VAL A 496 -18.57 -5.10 -16.37
CA VAL A 496 -17.64 -4.07 -15.84
C VAL A 496 -18.02 -3.70 -14.42
N TRP A 497 -19.31 -3.42 -14.21
CA TRP A 497 -19.84 -2.97 -12.93
C TRP A 497 -20.99 -3.84 -12.46
N ILE A 498 -21.09 -3.99 -11.14
CA ILE A 498 -22.21 -4.61 -10.43
C ILE A 498 -22.77 -3.63 -9.39
N ARG A 499 -24.08 -3.66 -9.17
CA ARG A 499 -24.76 -2.97 -8.07
C ARG A 499 -25.89 -3.82 -7.51
N ALA A 500 -26.39 -3.47 -6.36
CA ALA A 500 -27.44 -4.19 -5.68
C ALA A 500 -28.64 -3.30 -5.38
N VAL A 501 -29.84 -3.88 -5.46
CA VAL A 501 -31.12 -3.23 -5.15
C VAL A 501 -31.88 -4.13 -4.18
N SER A 502 -32.34 -3.60 -3.06
CA SER A 502 -33.21 -4.31 -2.12
C SER A 502 -34.70 -4.13 -2.47
N SER A 503 -35.48 -5.18 -2.32
CA SER A 503 -36.94 -5.12 -2.50
C SER A 503 -37.68 -4.48 -1.32
N ALA A 504 -37.03 -4.35 -0.15
CA ALA A 504 -37.59 -3.80 1.08
C ALA A 504 -36.61 -2.83 1.75
N ASP A 505 -37.13 -1.95 2.61
CA ASP A 505 -36.30 -1.15 3.52
C ASP A 505 -35.64 -2.09 4.53
N ILE A 506 -34.31 -2.13 4.57
CA ILE A 506 -33.54 -3.02 5.42
C ILE A 506 -32.29 -2.33 5.99
N VAL A 507 -31.72 -2.93 7.04
CA VAL A 507 -30.31 -2.71 7.44
C VAL A 507 -29.50 -3.87 6.88
N SER A 508 -28.50 -3.57 6.07
CA SER A 508 -27.77 -4.60 5.33
C SER A 508 -26.26 -4.38 5.29
N ASP A 509 -25.56 -5.51 5.20
CA ASP A 509 -24.17 -5.55 4.71
C ASP A 509 -24.14 -6.24 3.35
N LEU A 510 -23.32 -5.71 2.43
CA LEU A 510 -22.97 -6.37 1.19
C LEU A 510 -21.52 -6.08 0.84
N THR A 511 -20.72 -7.12 0.95
CA THR A 511 -19.27 -7.08 0.75
C THR A 511 -18.89 -8.01 -0.40
N PHE A 512 -18.19 -7.47 -1.40
CA PHE A 512 -17.56 -8.25 -2.45
C PHE A 512 -16.13 -8.61 -2.04
N VAL A 513 -15.72 -9.85 -2.31
CA VAL A 513 -14.33 -10.28 -2.19
C VAL A 513 -13.92 -10.94 -3.49
N LEU A 514 -12.82 -10.46 -4.03
CA LEU A 514 -12.36 -10.72 -5.39
C LEU A 514 -10.89 -11.15 -5.33
N ALA A 515 -10.53 -12.18 -6.09
CA ALA A 515 -9.16 -12.67 -6.11
C ALA A 515 -8.75 -13.09 -7.53
N GLU A 516 -7.51 -12.79 -7.89
CA GLU A 516 -6.84 -13.42 -9.01
C GLU A 516 -6.57 -14.89 -8.69
N GLN A 517 -6.39 -15.69 -9.72
CA GLN A 517 -5.91 -17.05 -9.55
C GLN A 517 -4.45 -17.01 -9.08
N GLU A 518 -4.13 -17.73 -8.00
CA GLU A 518 -2.75 -17.91 -7.56
C GLU A 518 -1.96 -18.71 -8.60
N THR A 519 -0.89 -18.16 -9.12
CA THR A 519 -0.02 -18.77 -10.13
C THR A 519 1.38 -19.07 -9.63
N ARG A 520 1.76 -18.54 -8.45
CA ARG A 520 3.04 -18.84 -7.81
C ARG A 520 3.07 -20.29 -7.33
N ASP A 521 4.23 -20.89 -7.33
CA ASP A 521 4.49 -22.16 -6.64
C ASP A 521 5.05 -21.91 -5.21
N THR A 522 5.51 -22.95 -4.56
CA THR A 522 6.07 -22.89 -3.20
C THR A 522 7.59 -22.75 -3.18
N GLU A 523 8.23 -22.81 -4.36
CA GLU A 523 9.69 -22.73 -4.46
C GLU A 523 10.14 -21.27 -4.51
N PRO A 524 11.09 -20.87 -3.63
CA PRO A 524 11.62 -19.52 -3.64
C PRO A 524 12.51 -19.24 -4.85
N ASP A 525 12.50 -18.01 -5.31
CA ASP A 525 13.42 -17.54 -6.35
C ASP A 525 14.89 -17.72 -5.90
N PRO A 526 15.80 -18.08 -6.80
CA PRO A 526 17.24 -18.23 -6.50
C PRO A 526 17.91 -16.98 -5.90
N MET A 527 17.32 -15.80 -6.00
CA MET A 527 17.83 -14.58 -5.36
C MET A 527 17.93 -14.69 -3.84
N PHE A 528 17.16 -15.57 -3.20
CA PHE A 528 17.19 -15.81 -1.75
C PHE A 528 18.23 -16.87 -1.34
N LYS A 529 18.94 -17.47 -2.29
CA LYS A 529 19.98 -18.45 -2.00
C LYS A 529 21.06 -17.86 -1.09
N GLY A 530 21.36 -18.58 -0.01
CA GLY A 530 22.31 -18.14 1.00
C GLY A 530 21.65 -17.61 2.27
N ILE A 531 20.34 -17.36 2.29
CA ILE A 531 19.62 -17.24 3.56
C ILE A 531 19.49 -18.66 4.13
N ALA A 532 19.90 -18.87 5.38
CA ALA A 532 19.89 -20.18 6.00
C ALA A 532 18.45 -20.71 6.19
N THR A 533 18.24 -21.98 5.90
CA THR A 533 16.96 -22.67 6.11
C THR A 533 16.89 -23.34 7.49
N LEU A 534 15.71 -23.86 7.83
CA LEU A 534 15.52 -24.65 9.07
C LEU A 534 16.49 -25.86 9.19
N LYS A 535 17.03 -26.35 8.06
CA LYS A 535 17.95 -27.49 8.00
C LYS A 535 19.43 -27.09 8.02
N GLU A 536 19.71 -25.80 7.95
CA GLU A 536 21.05 -25.24 7.83
C GLU A 536 21.37 -24.38 9.06
N ASN A 537 22.65 -24.13 9.29
CA ASN A 537 23.09 -23.16 10.29
C ASN A 537 23.58 -21.92 9.56
N ALA A 538 23.15 -20.76 10.03
CA ALA A 538 23.71 -19.50 9.57
C ALA A 538 25.14 -19.32 10.11
N ASP A 539 26.12 -18.98 9.24
CA ASP A 539 27.46 -18.60 9.62
C ASP A 539 27.51 -17.21 10.27
N SER A 540 26.61 -16.31 9.83
CA SER A 540 26.41 -15.01 10.44
C SER A 540 24.95 -14.72 10.68
N LYS A 541 24.63 -14.33 11.92
CA LYS A 541 23.35 -13.80 12.38
C LYS A 541 23.58 -12.37 12.87
N GLY A 542 22.56 -11.65 13.24
CA GLY A 542 22.76 -10.37 13.92
C GLY A 542 21.57 -9.45 13.87
N PHE A 543 21.65 -8.36 14.62
CA PHE A 543 20.62 -7.32 14.69
C PHE A 543 21.04 -6.10 13.90
N MET A 544 20.08 -5.46 13.25
CA MET A 544 20.31 -4.32 12.38
C MET A 544 19.63 -3.06 12.93
N TYR A 545 20.32 -1.93 12.76
CA TYR A 545 19.83 -0.63 13.18
C TYR A 545 20.23 0.47 12.21
N GLY A 546 19.27 1.19 11.63
CA GLY A 546 19.52 2.41 10.89
C GLY A 546 20.10 3.49 11.82
N LEU A 547 21.33 3.89 11.60
CA LEU A 547 22.06 4.74 12.54
C LEU A 547 21.50 6.16 12.59
N PRO A 548 21.36 6.75 13.80
CA PRO A 548 20.80 8.08 14.00
C PRO A 548 21.77 9.20 13.59
N ASN A 549 21.32 10.46 13.77
CA ASN A 549 22.14 11.65 13.61
C ASN A 549 22.79 11.80 12.23
N GLN A 550 22.06 11.43 11.19
CA GLN A 550 22.49 11.58 9.79
C GLN A 550 23.74 10.76 9.42
N ARG A 551 24.09 9.75 10.20
CA ARG A 551 25.20 8.84 9.87
C ARG A 551 24.96 8.09 8.55
N ARG A 552 23.69 7.95 8.14
CA ARG A 552 23.26 7.36 6.87
C ARG A 552 23.87 5.99 6.56
N ALA A 553 24.16 5.21 7.61
CA ALA A 553 24.69 3.88 7.56
C ALA A 553 23.76 2.90 8.30
N LEU A 554 23.88 1.62 8.02
CA LEU A 554 23.21 0.55 8.77
C LEU A 554 24.24 -0.07 9.74
N GLY A 555 23.96 0.03 11.04
CA GLY A 555 24.71 -0.68 12.07
C GLY A 555 24.25 -2.14 12.12
N ILE A 556 25.19 -3.07 12.18
CA ILE A 556 24.93 -4.51 12.23
C ILE A 556 25.76 -5.09 13.37
N LEU A 557 25.10 -5.60 14.39
CA LEU A 557 25.75 -6.35 15.45
C LEU A 557 25.71 -7.84 15.08
N ALA A 558 26.76 -8.32 14.41
CA ALA A 558 26.81 -9.66 13.86
C ALA A 558 27.37 -10.66 14.88
N SER A 559 26.69 -11.81 14.98
CA SER A 559 27.18 -13.00 15.71
C SER A 559 27.69 -14.01 14.70
N THR A 560 28.96 -14.38 14.82
CA THR A 560 29.71 -15.30 13.96
C THR A 560 30.38 -16.39 14.76
N ALA A 561 31.03 -17.33 14.11
CA ALA A 561 31.81 -18.36 14.79
C ALA A 561 32.95 -17.78 15.65
N ASP A 562 33.49 -16.61 15.33
CA ASP A 562 34.54 -15.91 16.06
C ASP A 562 34.02 -15.06 17.24
N GLY A 563 32.70 -15.01 17.44
CA GLY A 563 32.02 -14.20 18.43
C GLY A 563 31.24 -13.07 17.86
N GLU A 564 30.87 -12.11 18.71
CA GLU A 564 30.09 -10.93 18.32
C GLU A 564 31.01 -9.81 17.86
N GLN A 565 30.65 -9.15 16.74
CA GLN A 565 31.38 -8.04 16.15
C GLN A 565 30.42 -7.01 15.57
N TYR A 566 30.70 -5.72 15.79
CA TYR A 566 29.94 -4.60 15.21
C TYR A 566 30.49 -4.21 13.84
N TYR A 567 29.57 -4.02 12.89
CA TYR A 567 29.83 -3.58 11.51
C TYR A 567 28.98 -2.39 11.15
N GLU A 568 29.49 -1.59 10.21
CA GLU A 568 28.70 -0.55 9.53
C GLU A 568 28.66 -0.83 8.03
N LEU A 569 27.46 -0.75 7.45
CA LEU A 569 27.20 -0.79 6.02
C LEU A 569 26.94 0.63 5.53
N ASP A 570 27.77 1.12 4.61
CA ASP A 570 27.67 2.46 4.05
C ASP A 570 26.75 2.53 2.81
N GLY A 571 26.57 3.74 2.24
CA GLY A 571 25.74 3.95 1.05
C GLY A 571 26.28 3.31 -0.24
N GLU A 572 27.55 2.98 -0.27
CA GLU A 572 28.20 2.24 -1.36
C GLU A 572 28.14 0.72 -1.14
N MET A 573 27.39 0.29 -0.13
CA MET A 573 27.25 -1.11 0.24
C MET A 573 28.59 -1.77 0.58
N ASN A 574 29.48 -1.06 1.27
CA ASN A 574 30.69 -1.60 1.85
C ASN A 574 30.44 -1.84 3.35
N MET A 575 30.58 -3.09 3.78
CA MET A 575 30.38 -3.49 5.17
C MET A 575 31.73 -3.67 5.86
N ARG A 576 32.00 -2.84 6.88
CA ARG A 576 33.29 -2.80 7.60
C ARG A 576 33.11 -3.01 9.09
N ALA A 577 34.01 -3.82 9.67
CA ALA A 577 34.12 -3.92 11.11
C ALA A 577 34.48 -2.55 11.70
N LYS A 578 33.83 -2.20 12.81
CA LYS A 578 34.04 -0.95 13.55
C LYS A 578 34.18 -1.23 15.03
N THR A 579 34.86 -0.31 15.71
CA THR A 579 34.90 -0.26 17.17
C THR A 579 34.02 0.91 17.61
N ASP A 580 32.81 0.61 18.03
CA ASP A 580 31.81 1.55 18.57
C ASP A 580 30.98 0.80 19.59
N ASP A 581 31.55 0.65 20.79
CA ASP A 581 30.95 -0.15 21.86
C ASP A 581 29.60 0.43 22.31
N GLU A 582 29.43 1.78 22.27
CA GLU A 582 28.18 2.44 22.65
C GLU A 582 27.03 2.05 21.69
N THR A 583 27.28 2.10 20.39
CA THR A 583 26.31 1.69 19.36
C THR A 583 26.06 0.18 19.44
N ALA A 584 27.09 -0.64 19.61
CA ALA A 584 26.95 -2.09 19.75
C ALA A 584 26.10 -2.48 20.97
N ASP A 585 26.34 -1.87 22.12
CA ASP A 585 25.57 -2.07 23.35
C ASP A 585 24.12 -1.61 23.18
N TYR A 586 23.91 -0.48 22.50
CA TYR A 586 22.57 0.02 22.20
C TYR A 586 21.78 -0.98 21.32
N ILE A 587 22.40 -1.51 20.26
CA ILE A 587 21.77 -2.51 19.38
C ILE A 587 21.44 -3.76 20.19
N ARG A 588 22.39 -4.27 20.98
CA ARG A 588 22.19 -5.47 21.81
C ARG A 588 21.03 -5.31 22.79
N ASP A 589 20.89 -4.14 23.41
CA ASP A 589 19.84 -3.88 24.40
C ASP A 589 18.48 -3.60 23.76
N LYS A 590 18.43 -2.82 22.65
CA LYS A 590 17.18 -2.31 22.09
C LYS A 590 16.61 -3.17 20.97
N PHE A 591 17.45 -3.94 20.27
CA PHE A 591 17.04 -4.76 19.13
C PHE A 591 17.09 -6.26 19.38
N ALA A 592 17.32 -6.69 20.62
CA ALA A 592 17.10 -8.08 21.01
C ALA A 592 15.67 -8.52 20.66
N ILE A 593 15.51 -9.75 20.20
CA ILE A 593 14.19 -10.31 19.90
C ILE A 593 13.42 -10.48 21.21
N PRO A 594 12.23 -9.90 21.36
CA PRO A 594 11.46 -10.01 22.60
C PRO A 594 10.99 -11.45 22.84
N HIS A 595 11.23 -11.95 24.05
CA HIS A 595 10.82 -13.30 24.45
C HIS A 595 9.31 -13.39 24.75
N GLY A 596 8.68 -14.50 24.31
CA GLY A 596 7.32 -14.86 24.75
C GLY A 596 6.21 -13.91 24.25
N VAL A 597 6.40 -13.24 23.12
CA VAL A 597 5.44 -12.28 22.56
C VAL A 597 4.28 -12.92 21.82
N VAL A 598 4.44 -14.17 21.39
CA VAL A 598 3.40 -15.00 20.77
C VAL A 598 3.37 -16.36 21.44
N GLU A 599 2.24 -17.04 21.37
CA GLU A 599 2.07 -18.40 21.84
C GLU A 599 1.90 -19.33 20.64
N VAL A 600 2.76 -20.32 20.50
CA VAL A 600 2.64 -21.35 19.46
C VAL A 600 2.14 -22.61 20.14
N ASP A 601 0.92 -23.03 19.79
CA ASP A 601 0.31 -24.28 20.25
C ASP A 601 0.30 -25.34 19.11
N GLU A 602 -0.30 -26.50 19.37
CA GLU A 602 -0.36 -27.60 18.40
C GLU A 602 -1.19 -27.25 17.15
N GLY A 603 -2.03 -26.21 17.20
CA GLY A 603 -2.95 -25.83 16.13
C GLY A 603 -2.59 -24.54 15.43
N SER A 604 -1.90 -23.61 16.10
CA SER A 604 -1.78 -22.25 15.56
C SER A 604 -0.76 -21.40 16.31
N VAL A 605 -0.48 -20.23 15.74
CA VAL A 605 0.14 -19.11 16.46
C VAL A 605 -0.97 -18.22 17.01
N LEU A 606 -1.05 -18.11 18.33
CA LEU A 606 -1.96 -17.22 19.02
C LEU A 606 -1.32 -15.86 19.26
N ILE A 607 -2.03 -14.82 18.86
CA ILE A 607 -1.68 -13.43 19.12
C ILE A 607 -2.80 -12.76 19.90
N VAL A 608 -2.45 -12.02 20.95
CA VAL A 608 -3.39 -11.16 21.70
C VAL A 608 -3.00 -9.72 21.45
N ASP A 609 -3.87 -8.96 20.77
CA ASP A 609 -3.59 -7.56 20.43
C ASP A 609 -3.76 -6.62 21.64
N ALA A 610 -3.42 -5.34 21.44
CA ALA A 610 -3.47 -4.34 22.51
C ALA A 610 -4.91 -4.08 23.05
N LYS A 611 -5.94 -4.50 22.31
CA LYS A 611 -7.37 -4.42 22.72
C LYS A 611 -7.84 -5.71 23.39
N GLY A 612 -6.95 -6.70 23.57
CA GLY A 612 -7.27 -8.01 24.11
C GLY A 612 -8.01 -8.94 23.14
N ARG A 613 -8.10 -8.58 21.85
CA ARG A 613 -8.69 -9.47 20.83
C ARG A 613 -7.69 -10.58 20.51
N ARG A 614 -8.20 -11.77 20.29
CA ARG A 614 -7.43 -12.98 20.04
C ARG A 614 -7.49 -13.33 18.56
N TRP A 615 -6.34 -13.63 17.97
CA TRP A 615 -6.18 -13.93 16.56
C TRP A 615 -5.30 -15.17 16.41
N ARG A 616 -5.68 -16.09 15.52
CA ARG A 616 -4.92 -17.31 15.27
C ARG A 616 -4.45 -17.35 13.84
N LEU A 617 -3.14 -17.57 13.67
CA LEU A 617 -2.50 -17.69 12.36
C LEU A 617 -2.03 -19.14 12.15
N PRO A 618 -1.99 -19.61 10.87
CA PRO A 618 -1.53 -20.95 10.53
C PRO A 618 -0.09 -21.23 10.94
N LEU A 619 0.21 -22.48 11.18
CA LEU A 619 1.54 -23.03 11.30
C LEU A 619 2.14 -23.27 9.90
N GLY A 620 3.45 -23.09 9.76
CA GLY A 620 4.24 -23.45 8.59
C GLY A 620 5.00 -24.75 8.77
N ALA A 621 6.22 -24.82 8.26
CA ALA A 621 7.08 -25.98 8.38
C ALA A 621 7.44 -26.29 9.85
N ASP A 622 7.64 -27.57 10.15
CA ASP A 622 8.08 -28.03 11.48
C ASP A 622 9.45 -27.41 11.84
N GLY A 623 9.61 -27.04 13.12
CA GLY A 623 10.83 -26.48 13.68
C GLY A 623 10.81 -24.97 13.92
N TYR A 624 9.80 -24.26 13.45
CA TYR A 624 9.69 -22.81 13.74
C TYR A 624 9.28 -22.51 15.19
N ALA A 625 8.52 -23.39 15.82
CA ALA A 625 8.14 -23.21 17.23
C ALA A 625 9.39 -23.11 18.14
N GLU A 626 10.38 -23.98 17.91
CA GLU A 626 11.66 -23.98 18.63
C GLU A 626 12.47 -22.72 18.31
N LYS A 627 12.47 -22.24 17.07
CA LYS A 627 13.16 -21.01 16.66
C LYS A 627 12.55 -19.77 17.33
N ILE A 628 11.23 -19.71 17.43
CA ILE A 628 10.51 -18.66 18.14
C ILE A 628 10.80 -18.72 19.64
N ALA A 629 10.72 -19.90 20.23
CA ALA A 629 11.01 -20.10 21.65
C ALA A 629 12.47 -19.80 22.03
N GLY A 630 13.39 -19.95 21.09
CA GLY A 630 14.81 -19.63 21.23
C GLY A 630 15.20 -18.20 20.87
N ASP A 631 14.24 -17.34 20.55
CA ASP A 631 14.46 -15.94 20.13
C ASP A 631 15.43 -15.82 18.92
N GLU A 632 15.35 -16.81 17.99
CA GLU A 632 16.25 -16.89 16.85
C GLU A 632 15.72 -16.19 15.59
N VAL A 633 14.45 -15.81 15.56
CA VAL A 633 13.77 -15.20 14.42
C VAL A 633 13.02 -13.95 14.82
N ARG A 634 13.16 -12.88 14.05
CA ARG A 634 12.45 -11.63 14.26
C ARG A 634 10.96 -11.82 13.96
N ILE A 635 10.11 -11.48 14.94
CA ILE A 635 8.66 -11.66 14.82
C ILE A 635 8.00 -10.51 14.05
N CYS A 636 8.33 -9.28 14.41
CA CYS A 636 7.69 -8.11 13.81
C CYS A 636 8.64 -6.93 13.79
N ARG A 637 8.56 -6.15 12.70
CA ARG A 637 9.30 -4.90 12.58
C ARG A 637 8.58 -3.93 11.65
N GLU A 638 8.63 -2.64 11.96
CA GLU A 638 8.24 -1.60 11.03
C GLU A 638 9.25 -1.53 9.88
N VAL A 639 8.77 -1.57 8.65
CA VAL A 639 9.61 -1.55 7.44
C VAL A 639 9.34 -0.35 6.55
N ALA A 640 8.18 0.29 6.75
CA ALA A 640 7.84 1.60 6.22
C ALA A 640 7.00 2.31 7.27
N THR A 641 6.89 3.63 7.21
CA THR A 641 6.11 4.41 8.18
C THR A 641 4.67 3.89 8.24
N GLU A 642 4.22 3.52 9.44
CA GLU A 642 2.90 2.97 9.73
C GLU A 642 2.60 1.59 9.12
N ARG A 643 3.61 0.89 8.57
CA ARG A 643 3.47 -0.46 8.02
C ARG A 643 4.47 -1.40 8.67
N ASP A 644 3.95 -2.48 9.25
CA ASP A 644 4.76 -3.52 9.86
C ASP A 644 4.83 -4.75 8.96
N LEU A 645 5.96 -5.42 9.01
CA LEU A 645 6.14 -6.76 8.48
C LEU A 645 6.18 -7.74 9.66
N LEU A 646 5.27 -8.72 9.65
CA LEU A 646 5.18 -9.78 10.65
C LEU A 646 5.72 -11.07 10.05
N SER A 647 6.62 -11.75 10.73
CA SER A 647 7.18 -13.04 10.33
C SER A 647 6.86 -14.11 11.38
N LEU A 648 5.99 -15.04 11.04
CA LEU A 648 5.57 -16.11 11.95
C LEU A 648 5.51 -17.45 11.26
N CYS A 649 6.15 -18.43 11.87
CA CYS A 649 6.18 -19.81 11.42
C CYS A 649 6.48 -19.98 9.92
N GLY A 650 7.43 -19.18 9.38
CA GLY A 650 7.83 -19.22 7.99
C GLY A 650 6.86 -18.53 7.02
N THR A 651 6.00 -17.67 7.52
CA THR A 651 5.13 -16.84 6.67
C THR A 651 5.35 -15.36 6.99
N PHE A 652 5.59 -14.56 5.96
CA PHE A 652 5.54 -13.11 6.07
C PHE A 652 4.12 -12.61 5.87
N TYR A 653 3.74 -11.68 6.73
CA TYR A 653 2.44 -11.02 6.69
C TYR A 653 2.63 -9.49 6.64
N GLU A 654 1.86 -8.83 5.80
CA GLU A 654 1.64 -7.39 5.94
C GLU A 654 0.72 -7.15 7.14
N LEU A 655 1.16 -6.34 8.08
CA LEU A 655 0.41 -5.98 9.29
C LEU A 655 0.12 -4.47 9.27
N PRO A 656 -1.14 -4.08 9.02
CA PRO A 656 -1.53 -2.68 9.09
C PRO A 656 -1.35 -2.09 10.49
N ALA A 657 -1.25 -0.76 10.55
CA ALA A 657 -1.21 -0.03 11.80
C ALA A 657 -2.46 -0.29 12.67
N GLU A 658 -2.34 -0.08 13.98
CA GLU A 658 -3.45 -0.29 14.92
C GLU A 658 -4.65 0.62 14.61
N ASN A 659 -4.41 1.85 14.13
CA ASN A 659 -5.46 2.79 13.69
C ASN A 659 -6.15 2.37 12.38
N ALA A 660 -5.55 1.44 11.62
CA ALA A 660 -6.13 0.77 10.46
C ALA A 660 -6.55 -0.68 10.79
N ASP A 661 -6.99 -0.94 12.02
CA ASP A 661 -7.47 -2.21 12.61
C ASP A 661 -6.43 -3.31 12.84
N GLY A 662 -5.14 -3.09 12.52
CA GLY A 662 -4.06 -4.00 12.89
C GLY A 662 -4.27 -5.45 12.45
N TYR A 663 -4.24 -6.37 13.40
CA TYR A 663 -4.37 -7.82 13.13
C TYR A 663 -5.67 -8.22 12.43
N ALA A 664 -6.77 -7.50 12.64
CA ALA A 664 -8.02 -7.78 11.93
C ALA A 664 -7.86 -7.70 10.40
N LYS A 665 -6.88 -6.95 9.92
CA LYS A 665 -6.61 -6.70 8.50
C LYS A 665 -5.32 -7.35 7.99
N VAL A 666 -4.64 -8.18 8.80
CA VAL A 666 -3.43 -8.89 8.40
C VAL A 666 -3.64 -9.72 7.13
N ARG A 667 -2.62 -9.77 6.26
CA ARG A 667 -2.62 -10.65 5.07
C ARG A 667 -1.29 -11.36 4.90
N PRO A 668 -1.26 -12.66 4.57
CA PRO A 668 -0.03 -13.37 4.21
C PRO A 668 0.48 -12.88 2.84
N VAL A 669 1.79 -12.80 2.72
CA VAL A 669 2.50 -12.40 1.49
C VAL A 669 3.13 -13.61 0.83
N CYS A 670 3.90 -14.37 1.59
CA CYS A 670 4.62 -15.57 1.14
C CYS A 670 4.86 -16.53 2.30
N SER A 671 5.08 -17.81 1.98
CA SER A 671 5.57 -18.81 2.93
C SER A 671 6.92 -19.34 2.47
N HIS A 672 7.80 -19.64 3.43
CA HIS A 672 9.18 -20.06 3.22
C HIS A 672 9.68 -20.97 4.35
N ASN A 673 10.90 -21.51 4.22
CA ASN A 673 11.56 -22.31 5.25
C ASN A 673 12.87 -21.67 5.77
N TYR A 674 13.08 -20.38 5.53
CA TYR A 674 14.27 -19.64 5.96
C TYR A 674 14.22 -19.27 7.44
N VAL A 675 15.40 -19.23 8.08
CA VAL A 675 15.59 -18.73 9.45
C VAL A 675 16.14 -17.30 9.38
N ILE A 676 15.25 -16.35 9.16
CA ILE A 676 15.60 -14.94 9.11
C ILE A 676 15.74 -14.40 10.53
N ASN A 677 16.97 -14.16 10.95
CA ASN A 677 17.26 -13.74 12.31
C ASN A 677 16.81 -12.30 12.58
N ASP A 678 17.07 -11.38 11.64
CA ASP A 678 16.57 -10.02 11.68
C ASP A 678 16.30 -9.49 10.26
N TYR A 679 15.42 -8.51 10.14
CA TYR A 679 15.16 -7.78 8.91
C TYR A 679 14.91 -6.30 9.19
N ALA A 680 15.33 -5.45 8.25
CA ALA A 680 15.20 -4.01 8.35
C ALA A 680 15.09 -3.38 6.96
N SER A 681 14.56 -2.15 6.87
CA SER A 681 14.73 -1.33 5.68
C SER A 681 16.00 -0.50 5.78
N TYR A 682 16.70 -0.33 4.66
CA TYR A 682 17.86 0.53 4.55
C TYR A 682 17.99 1.09 3.14
N ARG A 683 18.00 2.41 2.99
CA ARG A 683 18.09 3.11 1.69
C ARG A 683 17.09 2.61 0.64
N GLY A 684 15.86 2.37 1.06
CA GLY A 684 14.80 1.83 0.22
C GLY A 684 14.84 0.32 -0.01
N MET A 685 15.87 -0.36 0.46
CA MET A 685 16.01 -1.83 0.35
C MET A 685 15.49 -2.53 1.60
N MET A 686 15.06 -3.77 1.41
CA MET A 686 14.86 -4.75 2.48
C MET A 686 16.19 -5.48 2.70
N MET A 687 16.58 -5.62 3.97
CA MET A 687 17.81 -6.30 4.40
C MET A 687 17.47 -7.47 5.31
N PHE A 688 18.18 -8.62 5.15
CA PHE A 688 18.03 -9.78 6.02
C PHE A 688 19.38 -10.20 6.60
N THR A 689 19.39 -10.68 7.85
CA THR A 689 20.48 -11.46 8.46
C THR A 689 20.09 -12.93 8.58
N GLY A 690 21.02 -13.79 8.90
CA GLY A 690 20.84 -15.24 8.94
C GLY A 690 21.40 -15.92 7.68
N ILE A 691 22.67 -15.68 7.37
CA ILE A 691 23.30 -16.09 6.10
C ILE A 691 24.19 -17.32 6.30
N ASP A 692 24.03 -18.34 5.45
CA ASP A 692 24.97 -19.42 5.19
C ASP A 692 25.98 -18.98 4.12
N HIS A 693 27.20 -18.73 4.51
CA HIS A 693 28.27 -18.21 3.64
C HIS A 693 28.60 -19.16 2.49
N SER A 694 28.44 -20.45 2.70
CA SER A 694 28.75 -21.44 1.69
C SER A 694 27.72 -21.47 0.56
N ALA A 695 26.46 -21.39 0.92
CA ALA A 695 25.33 -21.33 -0.01
C ALA A 695 25.22 -19.95 -0.69
N ALA A 696 25.69 -18.90 -0.04
CA ALA A 696 25.62 -17.50 -0.50
C ALA A 696 26.59 -17.15 -1.63
N LYS A 697 27.60 -18.01 -1.88
CA LYS A 697 28.63 -17.72 -2.89
C LYS A 697 28.04 -17.46 -4.28
N GLY A 698 28.42 -16.30 -4.84
CA GLY A 698 27.99 -15.87 -6.18
C GLY A 698 26.56 -15.32 -6.26
N ASN A 699 25.85 -15.19 -5.15
CA ASN A 699 24.57 -14.50 -5.13
C ASN A 699 24.80 -12.98 -5.05
N PRO A 700 24.37 -12.17 -6.04
CA PRO A 700 24.58 -10.72 -6.05
C PRO A 700 23.77 -9.98 -4.99
N HIS A 701 22.74 -10.60 -4.43
CA HIS A 701 21.96 -10.06 -3.33
C HIS A 701 22.64 -10.18 -1.96
N ILE A 702 23.76 -10.91 -1.87
CA ILE A 702 24.51 -11.07 -0.62
C ILE A 702 25.68 -10.08 -0.57
N VAL A 703 25.67 -9.27 0.48
CA VAL A 703 26.74 -8.31 0.78
C VAL A 703 27.59 -8.87 1.92
N PHE A 704 28.83 -9.20 1.62
CA PHE A 704 29.82 -9.66 2.62
C PHE A 704 30.58 -8.48 3.22
N SER A 705 30.96 -8.62 4.50
CA SER A 705 31.92 -7.72 5.12
C SER A 705 33.32 -7.85 4.49
N GLU A 706 34.14 -6.79 4.58
CA GLU A 706 35.49 -6.78 4.02
C GLU A 706 36.40 -7.91 4.59
N ASP A 707 36.17 -8.32 5.83
CA ASP A 707 36.86 -9.42 6.48
C ASP A 707 36.21 -10.80 6.19
N GLY A 708 35.10 -10.83 5.46
CA GLY A 708 34.38 -12.05 5.07
C GLY A 708 33.66 -12.80 6.20
N LYS A 709 33.52 -12.20 7.38
CA LYS A 709 32.98 -12.88 8.57
C LYS A 709 31.48 -12.67 8.75
N ALA A 710 30.93 -11.57 8.26
CA ALA A 710 29.51 -11.24 8.31
C ALA A 710 28.96 -11.04 6.90
N ALA A 711 27.66 -11.32 6.75
CA ALA A 711 26.95 -11.11 5.49
C ALA A 711 25.48 -10.75 5.73
N VAL A 712 24.89 -10.00 4.79
CA VAL A 712 23.46 -9.68 4.75
C VAL A 712 22.93 -9.86 3.33
N TRP A 713 21.65 -10.20 3.22
CA TRP A 713 20.91 -10.16 1.95
C TRP A 713 20.32 -8.77 1.76
N ALA A 714 20.24 -8.29 0.50
CA ALA A 714 19.65 -7.02 0.11
C ALA A 714 18.77 -7.18 -1.13
N GLY A 715 17.57 -6.58 -1.12
CA GLY A 715 16.61 -6.58 -2.22
C GLY A 715 15.50 -5.56 -2.00
N ALA A 716 14.41 -5.63 -2.79
CA ALA A 716 13.21 -4.86 -2.55
C ALA A 716 12.26 -5.59 -1.59
N ILE A 717 11.43 -4.86 -0.85
CA ILE A 717 10.38 -5.52 -0.04
C ILE A 717 9.43 -6.33 -0.92
N ASP A 718 9.17 -5.89 -2.14
CA ASP A 718 8.33 -6.59 -3.11
C ASP A 718 8.94 -7.89 -3.66
N ASP A 719 10.22 -8.15 -3.40
CA ASP A 719 10.80 -9.47 -3.68
C ASP A 719 10.21 -10.58 -2.81
N LEU A 720 9.61 -10.24 -1.67
CA LEU A 720 8.92 -11.21 -0.81
C LEU A 720 7.87 -12.02 -1.58
N TRP A 721 7.22 -11.44 -2.59
CA TRP A 721 6.29 -12.16 -3.44
C TRP A 721 6.92 -13.36 -4.17
N LYS A 722 8.24 -13.36 -4.33
CA LYS A 722 9.02 -14.41 -4.99
C LYS A 722 9.55 -15.48 -4.03
N MET A 723 9.25 -15.40 -2.73
CA MET A 723 9.64 -16.44 -1.76
C MET A 723 8.74 -17.69 -1.82
N GLY A 724 7.64 -17.63 -2.53
CA GLY A 724 6.66 -18.69 -2.67
C GLY A 724 5.23 -18.23 -2.32
N LYS A 725 4.23 -18.99 -2.74
CA LYS A 725 2.85 -18.71 -2.37
C LYS A 725 2.60 -19.01 -0.89
N PRO A 726 1.63 -18.33 -0.26
CA PRO A 726 1.24 -18.66 1.11
C PRO A 726 0.71 -20.09 1.23
N THR A 727 1.24 -20.83 2.18
CA THR A 727 0.78 -22.16 2.59
C THR A 727 0.74 -22.24 4.11
N GLY A 728 0.09 -23.26 4.64
CA GLY A 728 0.05 -23.48 6.09
C GLY A 728 -0.97 -24.51 6.50
N HIS A 729 -0.98 -24.83 7.77
CA HIS A 729 -1.93 -25.78 8.35
C HIS A 729 -2.27 -25.40 9.78
N GLY A 730 -3.27 -26.09 10.34
CA GLY A 730 -3.67 -25.94 11.73
C GLY A 730 -5.09 -25.44 11.88
N GLY A 731 -5.43 -24.85 13.00
CA GLY A 731 -6.80 -24.43 13.25
C GLY A 731 -7.01 -23.82 14.64
N PRO A 732 -8.21 -23.30 14.89
CA PRO A 732 -8.52 -22.69 16.18
C PRO A 732 -8.77 -23.70 17.30
N LEU A 733 -9.01 -24.97 16.98
CA LEU A 733 -9.34 -26.01 17.93
C LEU A 733 -8.59 -27.29 17.59
N VAL A 734 -7.78 -27.80 18.52
CA VAL A 734 -7.12 -29.11 18.47
C VAL A 734 -7.42 -29.82 19.75
N ASP A 735 -8.28 -30.84 19.71
CA ASP A 735 -8.72 -31.61 20.88
C ASP A 735 -9.08 -30.69 22.08
N THR A 736 -9.78 -29.60 21.79
CA THR A 736 -10.04 -28.50 22.72
C THR A 736 -11.41 -28.62 23.37
N GLU A 737 -11.49 -28.49 24.70
CA GLU A 737 -12.75 -28.41 25.44
C GLU A 737 -13.53 -27.15 25.03
N VAL A 738 -14.70 -27.30 24.45
CA VAL A 738 -15.56 -26.20 24.00
C VAL A 738 -16.92 -26.22 24.66
N LYS A 739 -17.54 -25.07 24.76
CA LYS A 739 -18.89 -24.88 25.25
C LYS A 739 -19.89 -24.69 24.12
N ALA A 740 -21.05 -25.30 24.22
CA ALA A 740 -22.14 -25.14 23.26
C ALA A 740 -22.45 -23.65 23.03
N GLY A 741 -22.52 -23.26 21.77
CA GLY A 741 -22.84 -21.88 21.37
C GLY A 741 -21.72 -20.86 21.56
N VAL A 742 -20.53 -21.23 22.05
CA VAL A 742 -19.38 -20.33 22.20
C VAL A 742 -18.47 -20.47 20.99
N PRO A 743 -18.24 -19.38 20.22
CA PRO A 743 -17.37 -19.45 19.04
C PRO A 743 -15.89 -19.57 19.44
N SER A 744 -15.11 -20.24 18.60
CA SER A 744 -13.66 -20.29 18.70
C SER A 744 -13.03 -18.92 18.46
N ASP A 745 -11.73 -18.78 18.77
CA ASP A 745 -10.92 -17.65 18.28
C ASP A 745 -11.00 -17.61 16.74
N PRO A 746 -10.96 -16.41 16.11
CA PRO A 746 -10.80 -16.26 14.66
C PRO A 746 -9.50 -16.91 14.16
N PHE A 747 -9.58 -17.71 13.10
CA PHE A 747 -8.46 -18.31 12.42
C PHE A 747 -8.33 -17.74 11.00
N LEU A 748 -7.12 -17.40 10.55
CA LEU A 748 -6.92 -16.81 9.23
C LEU A 748 -7.19 -17.84 8.13
N ILE A 749 -8.10 -17.54 7.21
CA ILE A 749 -8.45 -18.40 6.06
C ILE A 749 -8.24 -17.69 4.71
N GLY A 750 -8.11 -16.38 4.72
CA GLY A 750 -7.96 -15.57 3.51
C GLY A 750 -6.57 -15.66 2.86
N PHE A 751 -6.53 -15.45 1.54
CA PHE A 751 -5.33 -15.30 0.71
C PHE A 751 -4.57 -16.62 0.43
N TYR A 752 -5.15 -17.77 0.70
CA TYR A 752 -4.58 -19.07 0.36
C TYR A 752 -5.28 -19.65 -0.89
N ASP A 753 -4.51 -20.32 -1.75
CA ASP A 753 -5.01 -20.84 -3.03
C ASP A 753 -6.06 -21.96 -2.84
N ARG A 754 -5.69 -23.01 -2.07
CA ARG A 754 -6.56 -24.15 -1.76
C ARG A 754 -6.73 -24.29 -0.27
N ARG A 755 -7.98 -24.53 0.12
CA ARG A 755 -8.39 -24.58 1.54
C ARG A 755 -9.26 -25.78 1.77
N ASP A 756 -8.80 -26.69 2.63
CA ASP A 756 -9.54 -27.86 3.11
C ASP A 756 -9.79 -27.70 4.62
N MET A 757 -10.96 -28.08 5.10
CA MET A 757 -11.37 -28.04 6.51
C MET A 757 -11.74 -29.45 6.99
N TYR A 758 -11.31 -29.78 8.21
CA TYR A 758 -11.56 -31.07 8.88
C TYR A 758 -12.21 -30.82 10.24
N LEU A 759 -13.40 -31.38 10.48
CA LEU A 759 -14.14 -31.21 11.72
C LEU A 759 -14.36 -32.57 12.38
N SER A 760 -14.01 -32.68 13.67
CA SER A 760 -14.25 -33.89 14.48
C SER A 760 -14.49 -33.54 15.95
N HIS A 761 -15.01 -34.47 16.72
CA HIS A 761 -15.19 -34.32 18.17
C HIS A 761 -15.13 -35.67 18.90
N SER A 762 -14.98 -35.65 20.23
CA SER A 762 -14.90 -36.82 21.09
C SER A 762 -16.23 -37.18 21.78
N GLY A 763 -17.30 -36.43 21.51
CA GLY A 763 -18.64 -36.70 22.05
C GLY A 763 -19.25 -38.03 21.58
N SER A 764 -20.17 -38.59 22.33
CA SER A 764 -20.81 -39.89 22.03
C SER A 764 -22.02 -39.78 21.09
N GLY A 765 -22.54 -38.58 20.83
CA GLY A 765 -23.63 -38.28 19.91
C GLY A 765 -23.17 -37.50 18.68
N SER A 766 -24.11 -37.10 17.82
CA SER A 766 -23.83 -36.13 16.76
C SER A 766 -23.67 -34.69 17.33
N VAL A 767 -22.70 -33.93 16.79
CA VAL A 767 -22.49 -32.52 17.13
C VAL A 767 -22.56 -31.72 15.85
N THR A 768 -23.34 -30.64 15.84
CA THR A 768 -23.38 -29.70 14.73
C THR A 768 -22.31 -28.63 14.92
N PHE A 769 -21.45 -28.45 13.91
CA PHE A 769 -20.47 -27.39 13.81
C PHE A 769 -21.05 -26.30 12.92
N LYS A 770 -21.28 -25.12 13.49
CA LYS A 770 -21.61 -23.91 12.73
C LYS A 770 -20.32 -23.19 12.34
N VAL A 771 -20.13 -22.98 11.05
CA VAL A 771 -18.97 -22.31 10.49
C VAL A 771 -19.37 -20.89 10.07
N GLU A 772 -18.68 -19.90 10.60
CA GLU A 772 -18.91 -18.49 10.30
C GLU A 772 -17.63 -17.84 9.79
N VAL A 773 -17.77 -16.87 8.90
CA VAL A 773 -16.65 -16.11 8.34
C VAL A 773 -16.85 -14.61 8.49
N ASP A 774 -15.75 -13.88 8.60
CA ASP A 774 -15.66 -12.43 8.47
C ASP A 774 -14.90 -12.10 7.17
N PRO A 775 -15.60 -11.64 6.11
CA PRO A 775 -15.03 -11.51 4.78
C PRO A 775 -13.90 -10.50 4.68
N SER A 776 -14.00 -9.37 5.39
CA SER A 776 -13.08 -8.25 5.27
C SER A 776 -12.33 -7.91 6.56
N GLY A 777 -12.57 -8.63 7.66
CA GLY A 777 -11.93 -8.37 8.95
C GLY A 777 -12.48 -7.12 9.64
N ASP A 778 -13.78 -6.88 9.53
CA ASP A 778 -14.46 -5.75 10.18
C ASP A 778 -15.35 -6.18 11.35
N GLY A 779 -15.24 -7.44 11.76
CA GLY A 779 -16.00 -8.03 12.87
C GLY A 779 -17.43 -8.42 12.49
N GLN A 780 -17.78 -8.42 11.21
CA GLN A 780 -19.09 -8.83 10.73
C GLN A 780 -19.05 -10.31 10.32
N TRP A 781 -19.76 -11.16 11.10
CA TRP A 781 -19.75 -12.60 10.89
C TRP A 781 -20.95 -13.03 10.08
N PHE A 782 -20.67 -13.85 9.05
CA PHE A 782 -21.65 -14.44 8.15
C PHE A 782 -21.64 -15.96 8.31
N THR A 783 -22.78 -16.59 8.42
CA THR A 783 -22.85 -18.04 8.42
C THR A 783 -22.51 -18.58 7.04
N TYR A 784 -21.47 -19.41 6.97
CA TYR A 784 -21.09 -20.12 5.76
C TYR A 784 -21.84 -21.43 5.62
N GLY A 785 -21.88 -22.22 6.69
CA GLY A 785 -22.60 -23.50 6.70
C GLY A 785 -22.66 -24.16 8.08
N GLU A 786 -23.48 -25.19 8.17
CA GLU A 786 -23.61 -26.06 9.35
C GLU A 786 -23.28 -27.49 8.93
N TYR A 787 -22.47 -28.18 9.74
CA TYR A 787 -21.98 -29.54 9.47
C TYR A 787 -22.28 -30.44 10.63
N GLU A 788 -23.10 -31.47 10.40
CA GLU A 788 -23.37 -32.53 11.39
C GLU A 788 -22.22 -33.55 11.37
N VAL A 789 -21.54 -33.69 12.50
CA VAL A 789 -20.42 -34.62 12.70
C VAL A 789 -20.89 -35.74 13.63
N ALA A 790 -20.94 -36.98 13.16
CA ALA A 790 -21.28 -38.14 13.99
C ALA A 790 -20.11 -38.55 14.90
N ALA A 791 -20.44 -39.19 16.01
CA ALA A 791 -19.44 -39.69 16.98
C ALA A 791 -18.34 -40.52 16.30
N GLY A 792 -17.06 -40.14 16.53
CA GLY A 792 -15.90 -40.82 15.97
C GLY A 792 -15.68 -40.66 14.47
N GLN A 793 -16.39 -39.73 13.83
CA GLN A 793 -16.23 -39.41 12.42
C GLN A 793 -15.50 -38.07 12.27
N THR A 794 -14.88 -37.87 11.09
CA THR A 794 -14.34 -36.59 10.64
C THR A 794 -15.11 -36.17 9.39
N VAL A 795 -15.59 -34.92 9.38
CA VAL A 795 -16.16 -34.30 8.18
C VAL A 795 -15.09 -33.51 7.49
N GLU A 796 -14.89 -33.78 6.21
CA GLU A 796 -13.98 -33.02 5.34
C GLU A 796 -14.81 -32.11 4.45
N HIS A 797 -14.37 -30.85 4.32
CA HIS A 797 -14.96 -29.88 3.42
C HIS A 797 -13.89 -29.13 2.66
N ARG A 798 -13.99 -29.15 1.32
CA ARG A 798 -13.16 -28.34 0.43
C ARG A 798 -13.90 -27.08 0.03
N PHE A 799 -13.30 -25.92 0.34
CA PHE A 799 -13.88 -24.63 -0.06
C PHE A 799 -13.78 -24.45 -1.58
N PRO A 800 -14.85 -23.97 -2.24
CA PRO A 800 -14.82 -23.67 -3.67
C PRO A 800 -13.85 -22.52 -3.95
N ARG A 801 -13.31 -22.42 -5.17
CA ARG A 801 -12.37 -21.34 -5.54
C ARG A 801 -12.98 -19.93 -5.41
N ALA A 802 -14.28 -19.80 -5.71
CA ALA A 802 -15.01 -18.55 -5.53
C ALA A 802 -15.14 -18.12 -4.06
N PHE A 803 -14.95 -19.05 -3.09
CA PHE A 803 -14.99 -18.69 -1.67
C PHE A 803 -13.80 -17.82 -1.31
N GLN A 804 -14.09 -16.60 -0.88
CA GLN A 804 -13.09 -15.66 -0.37
C GLN A 804 -13.61 -15.04 0.94
N ALA A 805 -12.81 -15.12 1.98
CA ALA A 805 -13.06 -14.49 3.28
C ALA A 805 -11.73 -14.33 4.00
N ARG A 806 -11.65 -13.45 5.00
CA ARG A 806 -10.41 -13.20 5.75
C ARG A 806 -10.30 -14.11 6.96
N TRP A 807 -11.33 -14.14 7.80
CA TRP A 807 -11.33 -14.90 9.05
C TRP A 807 -12.43 -15.95 9.07
N ILE A 808 -12.19 -17.05 9.77
CA ILE A 808 -13.15 -18.12 10.01
C ILE A 808 -13.19 -18.43 11.51
N ARG A 809 -14.37 -18.80 12.03
CA ARG A 809 -14.56 -19.32 13.38
C ARG A 809 -15.58 -20.46 13.38
N VAL A 810 -15.55 -21.27 14.41
CA VAL A 810 -16.37 -22.46 14.54
C VAL A 810 -17.08 -22.46 15.90
N THR A 811 -18.34 -22.87 15.90
CA THR A 811 -19.17 -23.01 17.10
C THR A 811 -19.79 -24.40 17.11
N THR A 812 -19.83 -25.10 18.26
CA THR A 812 -20.45 -26.42 18.42
C THR A 812 -21.84 -26.32 19.06
N SER A 813 -22.75 -27.23 18.71
CA SER A 813 -24.08 -27.29 19.30
C SER A 813 -24.11 -27.88 20.71
N GLU A 814 -23.04 -28.60 21.10
CA GLU A 814 -22.93 -29.32 22.37
C GLU A 814 -21.57 -29.03 23.03
N ASP A 815 -21.52 -29.17 24.37
CA ASP A 815 -20.25 -29.21 25.11
C ASP A 815 -19.48 -30.47 24.71
N THR A 816 -18.25 -30.30 24.22
CA THR A 816 -17.44 -31.44 23.77
C THR A 816 -15.96 -31.08 23.71
N LYS A 817 -15.10 -32.04 23.48
CA LYS A 817 -13.75 -31.81 22.95
C LYS A 817 -13.83 -31.82 21.43
N ALA A 818 -13.48 -30.71 20.81
CA ALA A 818 -13.62 -30.46 19.38
C ALA A 818 -12.25 -30.21 18.70
N THR A 819 -12.19 -30.60 17.45
CA THR A 819 -11.09 -30.32 16.54
C THR A 819 -11.65 -29.68 15.28
N ALA A 820 -11.09 -28.53 14.90
CA ALA A 820 -11.35 -27.83 13.65
C ALA A 820 -10.01 -27.44 13.04
N LEU A 821 -9.59 -28.17 12.02
CA LEU A 821 -8.31 -28.02 11.34
C LEU A 821 -8.51 -27.56 9.91
N PHE A 822 -7.54 -26.85 9.40
CA PHE A 822 -7.47 -26.35 8.04
C PHE A 822 -6.12 -26.70 7.42
N GLU A 823 -6.13 -26.98 6.14
CA GLU A 823 -4.94 -27.22 5.34
C GLU A 823 -4.94 -26.28 4.13
N TYR A 824 -3.87 -25.56 3.94
CA TYR A 824 -3.69 -24.57 2.88
C TYR A 824 -2.51 -24.95 1.99
N ARG A 825 -2.80 -25.06 0.66
CA ARG A 825 -1.84 -25.53 -0.32
C ARG A 825 -1.70 -24.56 -1.49
#